data_b5aa924933716c6a39a99368d591eb85
#
_entry.id   b5aa924933716c6a39a99368d591eb85
#
_cell.length_a   1.000
_cell.length_b   1.000
_cell.length_c   1.000
_cell.angle_alpha   90.00
_cell.angle_beta   90.00
_cell.angle_gamma   90.00
#
_symmetry.space_group_name_H-M   'P 1'
#
loop_
_entity.id
_entity.type
_entity.pdbx_description
1 polymer ?
#
loop_
_entity_poly.entity_id
_entity_poly.type
_entity_poly.pdbx_seq_one_letter_code
_entity_poly.pdbx_strand_id
1 'polypeptide(L)'
;MQNRLSLFFLCMFFLITSLNAQEGMWIPSLLSGQNEAEMQEMGMEMTAEDIYAVNEGSLKDAIVHFGGFCTGEVISDQGLLLTNHHCGYRQIQSHSSLENNLLEEGFWAESHEDEIPNPGLFARFIREIQDVTPLILNGVKPSMTEKERQDKIRANIENVKSQFELGPFESMDIKAYYKGNQFYALRSVRYDDVRLVGAPPSSIGKFGADTDNWVWPRHTGDFALFRIYAGPDNEPAAYSEENIPFTPNHSLPISLDGVDEGDFTLIFGFPGSTDEYLPAIAIEQLVEEINPARIEVRDRALAVMDEAMRNDPEVKIQYASKFASIANYWKKWKGENLGLTRTNAVESKRAEELAFRKKLRNNEDWLATYGGTLLKLEDNYRRSLQLRKSDAVYGEIVNRNVEGLRMAGYIARLISFYEEGGDEAFRSFANRLVPFMENMYENYNAGVDQQLAVTLLEAYPDLMPKEFVPRVISENKNDLDNFIGEYYKLSKIPSKAVLDILKNDEPEQAVEKLKKDPLVLLVSDFDLMYRQDILRPLADIETEHDSLMRHYMAAQLLVADEDARIFPDANSTLRVGYGKVNGYEPKDGVKYLHQTYLDGVMEKYVPGDYEFDVPERLISLYEAKDYGPYAENGKMPV
;
A
#
# COMPACT_ATOMS: atom_id res chain seq x y z
N MET A 1 -57.45 34.25 -47.98
CA MET A 1 -57.51 34.01 -46.52
C MET A 1 -56.63 32.80 -46.27
N GLN A 2 -55.41 33.09 -45.82
CA GLN A 2 -54.36 32.08 -45.58
C GLN A 2 -54.31 31.76 -44.09
N ASN A 3 -54.58 30.50 -43.76
CA ASN A 3 -54.35 29.97 -42.41
C ASN A 3 -52.87 29.64 -42.24
N ARG A 4 -52.21 30.33 -41.31
CA ARG A 4 -50.87 29.95 -40.83
C ARG A 4 -51.05 29.02 -39.62
N LEU A 5 -50.76 27.75 -39.79
CA LEU A 5 -50.55 26.79 -38.71
C LEU A 5 -49.13 27.00 -38.17
N SER A 6 -49.03 27.53 -36.96
CA SER A 6 -47.75 27.58 -36.21
C SER A 6 -47.52 26.24 -35.54
N LEU A 7 -46.55 25.47 -36.05
CA LEU A 7 -46.05 24.25 -35.43
C LEU A 7 -45.09 24.65 -34.27
N PHE A 8 -45.56 24.49 -33.05
CA PHE A 8 -44.72 24.61 -31.85
C PHE A 8 -43.90 23.32 -31.76
N PHE A 9 -42.60 23.35 -32.15
CA PHE A 9 -41.66 22.31 -31.83
C PHE A 9 -41.24 22.50 -30.38
N LEU A 10 -41.80 21.66 -29.49
CA LEU A 10 -41.34 21.53 -28.11
C LEU A 10 -40.04 20.69 -28.17
N CYS A 11 -38.90 21.35 -28.23
CA CYS A 11 -37.60 20.68 -28.01
C CYS A 11 -37.53 20.31 -26.52
N MET A 12 -37.92 19.09 -26.20
CA MET A 12 -37.62 18.46 -24.94
C MET A 12 -36.12 18.18 -24.92
N PHE A 13 -35.34 19.12 -24.40
CA PHE A 13 -33.96 18.83 -24.02
C PHE A 13 -34.03 17.82 -22.87
N PHE A 14 -33.88 16.54 -23.17
CA PHE A 14 -33.42 15.58 -22.20
C PHE A 14 -32.00 16.02 -21.83
N LEU A 15 -31.86 16.72 -20.73
CA LEU A 15 -30.62 16.75 -19.97
C LEU A 15 -30.36 15.30 -19.55
N ILE A 16 -29.63 14.56 -20.36
CA ILE A 16 -28.94 13.35 -19.91
C ILE A 16 -27.88 13.91 -18.96
N THR A 17 -28.21 14.09 -17.70
CA THR A 17 -27.22 14.12 -16.66
C THR A 17 -26.61 12.73 -16.69
N SER A 18 -25.43 12.60 -17.29
CA SER A 18 -24.59 11.44 -17.05
C SER A 18 -24.38 11.41 -15.54
N LEU A 19 -25.04 10.49 -14.87
CA LEU A 19 -24.74 10.12 -13.50
C LEU A 19 -23.36 9.44 -13.55
N ASN A 20 -22.32 10.26 -13.59
CA ASN A 20 -20.99 9.77 -13.33
C ASN A 20 -20.95 9.42 -11.84
N ALA A 21 -20.55 8.20 -11.51
CA ALA A 21 -20.25 7.83 -10.14
C ALA A 21 -19.33 8.90 -9.54
N GLN A 22 -19.69 9.42 -8.39
CA GLN A 22 -18.81 10.37 -7.70
C GLN A 22 -17.61 9.59 -7.18
N GLU A 23 -16.41 9.96 -7.61
CA GLU A 23 -15.17 9.42 -7.07
C GLU A 23 -15.15 9.54 -5.55
N GLY A 24 -14.56 8.57 -4.86
CA GLY A 24 -14.40 8.67 -3.42
C GLY A 24 -14.09 7.35 -2.73
N MET A 25 -13.42 7.47 -1.57
CA MET A 25 -13.19 6.40 -0.61
C MET A 25 -13.90 6.78 0.68
N TRP A 26 -15.19 6.49 0.73
CA TRP A 26 -16.13 6.98 1.72
C TRP A 26 -15.99 6.28 3.06
N ILE A 27 -16.23 7.00 4.16
CA ILE A 27 -16.24 6.42 5.50
C ILE A 27 -17.59 5.69 5.68
N PRO A 28 -17.58 4.37 5.96
CA PRO A 28 -18.82 3.57 5.97
C PRO A 28 -19.88 4.08 6.96
N SER A 29 -19.46 4.58 8.12
CA SER A 29 -20.39 5.11 9.14
C SER A 29 -21.10 6.41 8.75
N LEU A 30 -20.73 7.04 7.62
CA LEU A 30 -21.33 8.29 7.14
C LEU A 30 -22.22 8.12 5.90
N LEU A 31 -22.32 6.90 5.34
CA LEU A 31 -23.02 6.64 4.07
C LEU A 31 -24.49 7.06 4.09
N SER A 32 -25.22 6.78 5.18
CA SER A 32 -26.65 7.12 5.29
C SER A 32 -26.94 8.62 5.14
N GLY A 33 -26.01 9.46 5.59
CA GLY A 33 -26.15 10.92 5.50
C GLY A 33 -25.53 11.55 4.26
N GLN A 34 -24.73 10.80 3.51
CA GLN A 34 -23.91 11.36 2.41
C GLN A 34 -24.20 10.74 1.04
N ASN A 35 -24.26 9.41 0.94
CA ASN A 35 -24.15 8.70 -0.35
C ASN A 35 -25.31 7.76 -0.64
N GLU A 36 -26.06 7.30 0.37
CA GLU A 36 -27.06 6.23 0.24
C GLU A 36 -28.08 6.51 -0.87
N ALA A 37 -28.62 7.73 -0.93
CA ALA A 37 -29.61 8.09 -1.94
C ALA A 37 -29.06 7.97 -3.38
N GLU A 38 -27.82 8.43 -3.61
CA GLU A 38 -27.14 8.30 -4.91
C GLU A 38 -26.85 6.84 -5.25
N MET A 39 -26.38 6.05 -4.27
CA MET A 39 -26.12 4.62 -4.46
C MET A 39 -27.41 3.88 -4.86
N GLN A 40 -28.53 4.22 -4.24
CA GLN A 40 -29.85 3.67 -4.59
C GLN A 40 -30.32 4.11 -5.98
N GLU A 41 -30.12 5.37 -6.37
CA GLU A 41 -30.38 5.84 -7.74
C GLU A 41 -29.52 5.12 -8.78
N MET A 42 -28.32 4.68 -8.41
CA MET A 42 -27.44 3.87 -9.24
C MET A 42 -27.85 2.39 -9.30
N GLY A 43 -28.77 1.94 -8.46
CA GLY A 43 -29.27 0.56 -8.46
C GLY A 43 -28.91 -0.24 -7.21
N MET A 44 -28.38 0.37 -6.15
CA MET A 44 -28.18 -0.32 -4.87
C MET A 44 -29.53 -0.69 -4.25
N GLU A 45 -29.73 -1.95 -3.96
CA GLU A 45 -30.95 -2.46 -3.29
C GLU A 45 -30.81 -2.50 -1.76
N MET A 46 -29.57 -2.47 -1.25
CA MET A 46 -29.23 -2.43 0.18
C MET A 46 -29.43 -1.03 0.77
N THR A 47 -29.44 -0.96 2.09
CA THR A 47 -29.36 0.28 2.85
C THR A 47 -27.93 0.53 3.33
N ALA A 48 -27.63 1.75 3.76
CA ALA A 48 -26.35 2.06 4.40
C ALA A 48 -26.13 1.25 5.69
N GLU A 49 -27.21 0.85 6.38
CA GLU A 49 -27.16 0.04 7.60
C GLU A 49 -26.81 -1.42 7.29
N ASP A 50 -27.25 -1.97 6.16
CA ASP A 50 -26.83 -3.29 5.68
C ASP A 50 -25.30 -3.33 5.39
N ILE A 51 -24.73 -2.19 4.98
CA ILE A 51 -23.29 -2.06 4.73
C ILE A 51 -22.53 -1.88 6.05
N TYR A 52 -23.03 -1.02 6.93
CA TYR A 52 -22.36 -0.70 8.19
C TYR A 52 -23.37 -0.50 9.34
N ALA A 53 -23.43 -1.47 10.25
CA ALA A 53 -24.12 -1.39 11.53
C ALA A 53 -23.16 -1.73 12.68
N VAL A 54 -23.41 -1.19 13.88
CA VAL A 54 -22.59 -1.43 15.07
C VAL A 54 -23.14 -2.59 15.90
N ASN A 55 -24.46 -2.66 16.05
CA ASN A 55 -25.16 -3.59 16.96
C ASN A 55 -25.81 -4.77 16.25
N GLU A 56 -25.83 -4.75 14.94
CA GLU A 56 -26.42 -5.80 14.09
C GLU A 56 -25.39 -6.29 13.08
N GLY A 57 -25.52 -7.50 12.56
CA GLY A 57 -24.64 -8.03 11.52
C GLY A 57 -24.80 -7.21 10.23
N SER A 58 -23.69 -6.80 9.63
CA SER A 58 -23.66 -6.05 8.39
C SER A 58 -22.48 -6.48 7.53
N LEU A 59 -22.37 -6.01 6.27
CA LEU A 59 -21.27 -6.36 5.38
C LEU A 59 -19.89 -6.12 6.01
N LYS A 60 -19.73 -5.07 6.85
CA LYS A 60 -18.45 -4.80 7.53
C LYS A 60 -17.93 -5.98 8.37
N ASP A 61 -18.83 -6.83 8.88
CA ASP A 61 -18.45 -7.96 9.74
C ASP A 61 -17.88 -9.14 8.96
N ALA A 62 -17.98 -9.10 7.63
CA ALA A 62 -17.29 -10.02 6.73
C ALA A 62 -15.98 -9.46 6.18
N ILE A 63 -15.71 -8.15 6.32
CA ILE A 63 -14.53 -7.49 5.73
C ILE A 63 -13.37 -7.45 6.72
N VAL A 64 -12.23 -7.96 6.30
CA VAL A 64 -11.06 -8.22 7.14
C VAL A 64 -9.86 -7.38 6.70
N HIS A 65 -9.20 -6.70 7.64
CA HIS A 65 -7.87 -6.17 7.43
C HIS A 65 -6.86 -7.32 7.58
N PHE A 66 -6.48 -7.90 6.45
CA PHE A 66 -5.63 -9.08 6.36
C PHE A 66 -4.17 -8.69 6.56
N GLY A 67 -3.54 -9.21 7.61
CA GLY A 67 -2.14 -8.94 7.95
C GLY A 67 -1.81 -7.47 8.24
N GLY A 68 -2.79 -6.55 8.18
CA GLY A 68 -2.60 -5.10 8.33
C GLY A 68 -2.13 -4.40 7.07
N PHE A 69 -2.17 -5.07 5.90
CA PHE A 69 -1.70 -4.51 4.62
C PHE A 69 -2.62 -4.82 3.42
N CYS A 70 -3.52 -5.79 3.54
CA CYS A 70 -4.49 -6.16 2.49
C CYS A 70 -5.92 -6.20 3.04
N THR A 71 -6.87 -6.37 2.14
CA THR A 71 -8.26 -6.71 2.45
C THR A 71 -8.50 -8.18 2.17
N GLY A 72 -9.33 -8.82 2.98
CA GLY A 72 -9.92 -10.12 2.72
C GLY A 72 -11.37 -10.12 3.14
N GLU A 73 -12.14 -11.07 2.67
CA GLU A 73 -13.55 -11.24 2.99
C GLU A 73 -13.87 -12.65 3.45
N VAL A 74 -14.69 -12.76 4.49
CA VAL A 74 -15.16 -14.05 4.98
C VAL A 74 -16.33 -14.53 4.12
N ILE A 75 -16.18 -15.72 3.52
CA ILE A 75 -17.12 -16.28 2.53
C ILE A 75 -17.83 -17.56 3.01
N SER A 76 -17.68 -17.91 4.28
CA SER A 76 -18.41 -19.04 4.88
C SER A 76 -18.69 -18.82 6.36
N ASP A 77 -19.59 -19.62 6.90
CA ASP A 77 -19.90 -19.71 8.33
C ASP A 77 -18.81 -20.39 9.18
N GLN A 78 -17.75 -20.89 8.54
CA GLN A 78 -16.59 -21.52 9.17
C GLN A 78 -15.30 -20.72 8.93
N GLY A 79 -15.38 -19.40 8.85
CA GLY A 79 -14.23 -18.52 8.79
C GLY A 79 -13.35 -18.65 7.55
N LEU A 80 -13.85 -19.28 6.45
CA LEU A 80 -13.12 -19.29 5.19
C LEU A 80 -13.00 -17.88 4.65
N LEU A 81 -11.77 -17.47 4.39
CA LEU A 81 -11.40 -16.11 4.00
C LEU A 81 -10.82 -16.11 2.59
N LEU A 82 -11.39 -15.31 1.70
CA LEU A 82 -10.88 -15.04 0.37
C LEU A 82 -10.05 -13.75 0.38
N THR A 83 -8.92 -13.75 -0.32
CA THR A 83 -8.10 -12.56 -0.55
C THR A 83 -7.32 -12.71 -1.86
N ASN A 84 -6.52 -11.73 -2.25
CA ASN A 84 -5.70 -11.83 -3.43
C ASN A 84 -4.51 -12.79 -3.26
N HIS A 85 -4.10 -13.44 -4.33
CA HIS A 85 -2.89 -14.28 -4.36
C HIS A 85 -1.65 -13.49 -3.94
N HIS A 86 -1.50 -12.26 -4.47
CA HIS A 86 -0.36 -11.41 -4.11
C HIS A 86 -0.37 -10.99 -2.63
N CYS A 87 -1.52 -10.96 -1.96
CA CYS A 87 -1.62 -10.72 -0.52
C CYS A 87 -1.15 -11.92 0.31
N GLY A 88 -1.41 -13.14 -0.18
CA GLY A 88 -0.94 -14.40 0.43
C GLY A 88 0.46 -14.82 -0.03
N TYR A 89 1.06 -14.13 -0.99
CA TYR A 89 2.26 -14.59 -1.69
C TYR A 89 3.43 -14.91 -0.77
N ARG A 90 3.68 -14.07 0.24
CA ARG A 90 4.73 -14.29 1.23
C ARG A 90 4.50 -15.59 2.03
N GLN A 91 3.27 -15.88 2.40
CA GLN A 91 2.90 -17.09 3.13
C GLN A 91 3.10 -18.33 2.26
N ILE A 92 2.62 -18.30 1.02
CA ILE A 92 2.81 -19.38 0.04
C ILE A 92 4.32 -19.61 -0.17
N GLN A 93 5.10 -18.55 -0.33
CA GLN A 93 6.57 -18.62 -0.49
C GLN A 93 7.23 -19.25 0.74
N SER A 94 6.85 -18.87 1.96
CA SER A 94 7.47 -19.38 3.19
C SER A 94 7.26 -20.86 3.42
N HIS A 95 6.25 -21.45 2.77
CA HIS A 95 5.96 -22.89 2.77
C HIS A 95 6.47 -23.63 1.52
N SER A 96 7.14 -22.92 0.60
CA SER A 96 7.70 -23.49 -0.63
C SER A 96 9.16 -23.88 -0.46
N SER A 97 9.53 -25.02 -1.06
CA SER A 97 10.92 -25.48 -1.22
C SER A 97 11.13 -26.01 -2.65
N LEU A 98 12.37 -26.43 -2.99
CA LEU A 98 12.63 -27.06 -4.29
C LEU A 98 11.93 -28.43 -4.44
N GLU A 99 11.70 -29.13 -3.34
CA GLU A 99 11.03 -30.44 -3.34
C GLU A 99 9.51 -30.33 -3.25
N ASN A 100 8.99 -29.19 -2.76
CA ASN A 100 7.56 -28.93 -2.58
C ASN A 100 7.31 -27.44 -2.89
N ASN A 101 7.18 -27.11 -4.18
CA ASN A 101 7.09 -25.75 -4.63
C ASN A 101 5.64 -25.27 -4.75
N LEU A 102 5.06 -24.83 -3.64
CA LEU A 102 3.68 -24.36 -3.59
C LEU A 102 3.43 -23.13 -4.50
N LEU A 103 4.47 -22.36 -4.84
CA LEU A 103 4.35 -21.26 -5.78
C LEU A 103 4.08 -21.73 -7.22
N GLU A 104 4.71 -22.85 -7.64
CA GLU A 104 4.58 -23.37 -9.00
C GLU A 104 3.48 -24.43 -9.14
N GLU A 105 3.25 -25.22 -8.08
CA GLU A 105 2.30 -26.33 -8.11
C GLU A 105 0.92 -25.93 -7.57
N GLY A 106 0.84 -24.83 -6.80
CA GLY A 106 -0.32 -24.46 -6.02
C GLY A 106 -0.45 -25.32 -4.74
N PHE A 107 -1.47 -25.00 -3.94
CA PHE A 107 -1.77 -25.74 -2.71
C PHE A 107 -3.29 -25.78 -2.49
N TRP A 108 -3.82 -26.92 -2.09
CA TRP A 108 -5.22 -27.12 -1.70
C TRP A 108 -5.30 -28.12 -0.55
N ALA A 109 -5.72 -27.63 0.63
CA ALA A 109 -5.98 -28.48 1.78
C ALA A 109 -7.22 -29.36 1.51
N GLU A 110 -7.11 -30.67 1.75
CA GLU A 110 -8.22 -31.62 1.59
C GLU A 110 -9.07 -31.72 2.87
N SER A 111 -8.49 -31.29 4.00
CA SER A 111 -9.14 -31.28 5.32
C SER A 111 -8.63 -30.09 6.15
N HIS A 112 -9.28 -29.78 7.28
CA HIS A 112 -8.81 -28.78 8.23
C HIS A 112 -7.45 -29.11 8.83
N GLU A 113 -7.08 -30.39 8.88
CA GLU A 113 -5.78 -30.85 9.40
C GLU A 113 -4.62 -30.52 8.43
N ASP A 114 -4.92 -30.36 7.14
CA ASP A 114 -3.95 -30.04 6.11
C ASP A 114 -3.71 -28.52 5.99
N GLU A 115 -4.55 -27.69 6.62
CA GLU A 115 -4.45 -26.23 6.56
C GLU A 115 -3.19 -25.74 7.28
N ILE A 116 -2.36 -24.93 6.58
CA ILE A 116 -1.01 -24.59 7.05
C ILE A 116 -1.03 -23.31 7.91
N PRO A 117 -0.59 -23.35 9.18
CA PRO A 117 -0.51 -22.19 10.05
C PRO A 117 0.50 -21.13 9.54
N ASN A 118 0.17 -19.84 9.73
CA ASN A 118 1.02 -18.73 9.34
C ASN A 118 1.37 -17.85 10.54
N PRO A 119 2.46 -18.14 11.27
CA PRO A 119 2.86 -17.37 12.44
C PRO A 119 3.05 -15.86 12.12
N GLY A 120 2.36 -15.02 12.91
CA GLY A 120 2.42 -13.55 12.75
C GLY A 120 1.43 -12.97 11.74
N LEU A 121 0.75 -13.79 10.93
CA LEU A 121 -0.38 -13.36 10.13
C LEU A 121 -1.61 -13.21 11.04
N PHE A 122 -2.44 -12.21 10.75
CA PHE A 122 -3.66 -11.96 11.53
C PHE A 122 -4.81 -11.46 10.67
N ALA A 123 -6.01 -11.65 11.16
CA ALA A 123 -7.26 -11.09 10.64
C ALA A 123 -7.84 -10.09 11.64
N ARG A 124 -8.11 -8.85 11.21
CA ARG A 124 -8.65 -7.79 12.07
C ARG A 124 -10.00 -7.33 11.53
N PHE A 125 -11.03 -7.35 12.38
CA PHE A 125 -12.38 -6.84 12.08
C PHE A 125 -12.61 -5.50 12.76
N ILE A 126 -13.18 -4.55 12.02
CA ILE A 126 -13.64 -3.27 12.58
C ILE A 126 -15.02 -3.48 13.23
N ARG A 127 -15.14 -3.16 14.51
CA ARG A 127 -16.38 -3.19 15.25
C ARG A 127 -17.14 -1.88 15.16
N GLU A 128 -16.41 -0.76 15.30
CA GLU A 128 -17.01 0.57 15.32
C GLU A 128 -16.06 1.64 14.80
N ILE A 129 -16.61 2.62 14.08
CA ILE A 129 -15.93 3.86 13.65
C ILE A 129 -16.72 5.03 14.24
N GLN A 130 -16.07 5.83 15.10
CA GLN A 130 -16.68 6.95 15.80
C GLN A 130 -15.91 8.25 15.57
N ASP A 131 -16.61 9.35 15.26
CA ASP A 131 -16.02 10.69 15.24
C ASP A 131 -15.65 11.14 16.66
N VAL A 132 -14.38 11.34 16.91
CA VAL A 132 -13.82 11.82 18.18
C VAL A 132 -13.13 13.19 18.03
N THR A 133 -13.34 13.86 16.90
CA THR A 133 -12.74 15.16 16.58
C THR A 133 -12.88 16.18 17.72
N PRO A 134 -14.08 16.41 18.29
CA PRO A 134 -14.26 17.39 19.38
C PRO A 134 -13.41 17.06 20.64
N LEU A 135 -13.23 15.77 20.91
CA LEU A 135 -12.44 15.30 22.06
C LEU A 135 -10.94 15.48 21.81
N ILE A 136 -10.48 15.13 20.61
CA ILE A 136 -9.07 15.21 20.24
C ILE A 136 -8.61 16.67 20.08
N LEU A 137 -9.45 17.53 19.54
CA LEU A 137 -9.13 18.94 19.36
C LEU A 137 -9.46 19.81 20.60
N ASN A 138 -9.93 19.21 21.69
CA ASN A 138 -10.23 19.95 22.93
C ASN A 138 -8.97 20.66 23.48
N GLY A 139 -9.09 22.00 23.61
CA GLY A 139 -8.01 22.87 24.08
C GLY A 139 -6.89 23.13 23.07
N VAL A 140 -7.01 22.65 21.84
CA VAL A 140 -6.14 23.05 20.73
C VAL A 140 -6.52 24.47 20.30
N LYS A 141 -5.54 25.38 20.26
CA LYS A 141 -5.76 26.80 19.93
C LYS A 141 -5.05 27.18 18.63
N PRO A 142 -5.59 28.11 17.84
CA PRO A 142 -4.94 28.59 16.61
C PRO A 142 -3.57 29.26 16.86
N SER A 143 -3.31 29.75 18.08
CA SER A 143 -2.04 30.40 18.46
C SER A 143 -0.92 29.42 18.82
N MET A 144 -1.20 28.12 18.87
CA MET A 144 -0.18 27.10 19.17
C MET A 144 0.75 26.91 17.98
N THR A 145 2.04 26.74 18.26
CA THR A 145 2.99 26.20 17.28
C THR A 145 2.59 24.78 16.87
N GLU A 146 3.03 24.31 15.70
CA GLU A 146 2.68 22.95 15.25
C GLU A 146 3.13 21.90 16.27
N LYS A 147 4.30 22.07 16.87
CA LYS A 147 4.79 21.18 17.93
C LYS A 147 3.85 21.15 19.14
N GLU A 148 3.47 22.30 19.67
CA GLU A 148 2.53 22.39 20.81
C GLU A 148 1.18 21.77 20.47
N ARG A 149 0.70 21.98 19.24
CA ARG A 149 -0.52 21.37 18.73
C ARG A 149 -0.41 19.85 18.71
N GLN A 150 0.65 19.30 18.13
CA GLN A 150 0.86 17.85 18.05
C GLN A 150 1.03 17.22 19.44
N ASP A 151 1.75 17.88 20.35
CA ASP A 151 1.89 17.43 21.73
C ASP A 151 0.54 17.39 22.46
N LYS A 152 -0.31 18.42 22.26
CA LYS A 152 -1.66 18.47 22.82
C LYS A 152 -2.56 17.38 22.24
N ILE A 153 -2.51 17.15 20.94
CA ILE A 153 -3.27 16.08 20.26
C ILE A 153 -2.84 14.71 20.78
N ARG A 154 -1.54 14.43 20.90
CA ARG A 154 -1.05 13.16 21.47
C ARG A 154 -1.58 12.94 22.89
N ALA A 155 -1.49 13.96 23.74
CA ALA A 155 -2.01 13.88 25.09
C ALA A 155 -3.54 13.63 25.13
N ASN A 156 -4.29 14.28 24.22
CA ASN A 156 -5.74 14.07 24.12
C ASN A 156 -6.06 12.67 23.59
N ILE A 157 -5.29 12.13 22.62
CA ILE A 157 -5.45 10.75 22.10
C ILE A 157 -5.30 9.74 23.24
N GLU A 158 -4.23 9.84 24.03
CA GLU A 158 -4.01 8.93 25.18
C GLU A 158 -5.12 9.06 26.22
N ASN A 159 -5.55 10.29 26.52
CA ASN A 159 -6.66 10.52 27.45
C ASN A 159 -7.97 9.92 26.94
N VAL A 160 -8.31 10.11 25.65
CA VAL A 160 -9.50 9.53 25.03
C VAL A 160 -9.44 8.01 25.07
N LYS A 161 -8.32 7.40 24.64
CA LYS A 161 -8.13 5.94 24.69
C LYS A 161 -8.36 5.39 26.11
N SER A 162 -7.90 6.08 27.14
CA SER A 162 -8.05 5.65 28.54
C SER A 162 -9.49 5.73 29.07
N GLN A 163 -10.38 6.45 28.42
CA GLN A 163 -11.79 6.62 28.81
C GLN A 163 -12.75 5.65 28.14
N PHE A 164 -12.30 4.98 27.09
CA PHE A 164 -13.11 3.96 26.43
C PHE A 164 -13.03 2.62 27.16
N GLU A 165 -14.19 2.06 27.47
CA GLU A 165 -14.26 0.68 27.96
C GLU A 165 -14.18 -0.27 26.77
N LEU A 166 -13.06 -0.98 26.66
CA LEU A 166 -12.80 -1.97 25.63
C LEU A 166 -13.12 -3.37 26.18
N GLY A 167 -13.69 -4.21 25.36
CA GLY A 167 -13.81 -5.65 25.63
C GLY A 167 -12.43 -6.33 25.75
N PRO A 168 -12.38 -7.57 26.26
CA PRO A 168 -11.13 -8.26 26.58
C PRO A 168 -10.19 -8.47 25.37
N PHE A 169 -10.75 -8.52 24.15
CA PHE A 169 -10.00 -8.74 22.90
C PHE A 169 -10.06 -7.53 21.95
N GLU A 170 -10.60 -6.41 22.43
CA GLU A 170 -10.73 -5.21 21.62
C GLU A 170 -9.51 -4.30 21.74
N SER A 171 -9.21 -3.63 20.66
CA SER A 171 -8.22 -2.56 20.59
C SER A 171 -8.82 -1.34 19.92
N MET A 172 -8.25 -0.16 20.20
CA MET A 172 -8.68 1.10 19.60
C MET A 172 -7.50 1.85 18.99
N ASP A 173 -7.67 2.21 17.72
CA ASP A 173 -6.80 3.16 17.04
C ASP A 173 -7.55 4.47 16.78
N ILE A 174 -6.86 5.61 16.97
CA ILE A 174 -7.40 6.92 16.59
C ILE A 174 -6.59 7.43 15.41
N LYS A 175 -7.27 7.67 14.29
CA LYS A 175 -6.66 8.09 13.02
C LYS A 175 -7.07 9.52 12.66
N ALA A 176 -6.10 10.24 12.09
CA ALA A 176 -6.34 11.56 11.51
C ALA A 176 -6.90 11.43 10.08
N TYR A 177 -7.87 12.27 9.77
CA TYR A 177 -8.49 12.44 8.46
C TYR A 177 -8.38 13.90 8.03
N TYR A 178 -8.49 14.16 6.72
CA TYR A 178 -8.41 15.51 6.16
C TYR A 178 -7.18 16.28 6.66
N LYS A 179 -6.00 15.63 6.58
CA LYS A 179 -4.72 16.19 7.04
C LYS A 179 -4.73 16.65 8.51
N GLY A 180 -5.49 15.96 9.38
CA GLY A 180 -5.59 16.25 10.82
C GLY A 180 -6.60 17.32 11.21
N ASN A 181 -7.60 17.56 10.37
CA ASN A 181 -8.76 18.40 10.69
C ASN A 181 -9.91 17.61 11.34
N GLN A 182 -9.93 16.29 11.14
CA GLN A 182 -10.88 15.37 11.79
C GLN A 182 -10.15 14.14 12.33
N PHE A 183 -10.76 13.49 13.32
CA PHE A 183 -10.22 12.30 13.98
C PHE A 183 -11.33 11.28 14.22
N TYR A 184 -11.06 10.03 13.83
CA TYR A 184 -11.97 8.92 14.07
C TYR A 184 -11.30 7.84 14.91
N ALA A 185 -12.04 7.34 15.89
CA ALA A 185 -11.67 6.16 16.67
C ALA A 185 -12.20 4.91 15.96
N LEU A 186 -11.31 3.92 15.76
CA LEU A 186 -11.61 2.63 15.16
C LEU A 186 -11.45 1.55 16.22
N ARG A 187 -12.55 0.98 16.68
CA ARG A 187 -12.56 -0.18 17.58
C ARG A 187 -12.50 -1.45 16.75
N SER A 188 -11.63 -2.37 17.12
CA SER A 188 -11.37 -3.59 16.34
C SER A 188 -11.04 -4.79 17.21
N VAL A 189 -11.28 -5.99 16.66
CA VAL A 189 -10.89 -7.29 17.23
C VAL A 189 -9.94 -7.97 16.27
N ARG A 190 -8.91 -8.66 16.81
CA ARG A 190 -7.85 -9.31 16.03
C ARG A 190 -7.78 -10.79 16.38
N TYR A 191 -7.77 -11.64 15.34
CA TYR A 191 -7.53 -13.06 15.40
C TYR A 191 -6.14 -13.39 14.86
N ASP A 192 -5.35 -14.15 15.61
CA ASP A 192 -3.94 -14.43 15.32
C ASP A 192 -3.68 -15.84 14.74
N ASP A 193 -4.66 -16.73 14.72
CA ASP A 193 -4.55 -18.02 14.05
C ASP A 193 -5.23 -17.97 12.67
N VAL A 194 -4.41 -17.76 11.63
CA VAL A 194 -4.85 -17.70 10.24
C VAL A 194 -4.05 -18.72 9.44
N ARG A 195 -4.75 -19.68 8.81
CA ARG A 195 -4.13 -20.81 8.10
C ARG A 195 -4.37 -20.71 6.60
N LEU A 196 -3.38 -21.14 5.81
CA LEU A 196 -3.49 -21.25 4.35
C LEU A 196 -4.36 -22.48 4.02
N VAL A 197 -5.41 -22.26 3.24
CA VAL A 197 -6.35 -23.30 2.79
C VAL A 197 -6.10 -23.64 1.32
N GLY A 198 -5.85 -22.64 0.50
CA GLY A 198 -5.61 -22.88 -0.90
C GLY A 198 -5.05 -21.67 -1.65
N ALA A 199 -4.25 -21.96 -2.66
CA ALA A 199 -3.75 -20.99 -3.61
C ALA A 199 -3.51 -21.67 -4.96
N PRO A 200 -3.90 -21.05 -6.08
CA PRO A 200 -3.54 -21.56 -7.39
C PRO A 200 -2.03 -21.45 -7.63
N PRO A 201 -1.48 -22.22 -8.59
CA PRO A 201 -0.10 -22.03 -9.03
C PRO A 201 0.12 -20.60 -9.57
N SER A 202 1.35 -20.11 -9.52
CA SER A 202 1.70 -18.76 -10.01
C SER A 202 1.32 -18.52 -11.48
N SER A 203 1.31 -19.56 -12.30
CA SER A 203 0.82 -19.52 -13.69
C SER A 203 -0.67 -19.17 -13.81
N ILE A 204 -1.44 -19.18 -12.72
CA ILE A 204 -2.81 -18.66 -12.62
C ILE A 204 -2.81 -17.43 -11.71
N GLY A 205 -2.34 -17.59 -10.45
CA GLY A 205 -2.42 -16.56 -9.41
C GLY A 205 -1.56 -15.31 -9.69
N LYS A 206 -0.61 -15.43 -10.62
CA LYS A 206 0.29 -14.34 -11.05
C LYS A 206 0.42 -14.26 -12.58
N PHE A 207 -0.54 -14.79 -13.35
CA PHE A 207 -0.51 -14.73 -14.81
C PHE A 207 -0.40 -13.28 -15.30
N GLY A 208 0.52 -13.04 -16.26
CA GLY A 208 0.85 -11.71 -16.73
C GLY A 208 1.72 -10.89 -15.79
N ALA A 209 2.00 -11.41 -14.59
CA ALA A 209 2.93 -10.89 -13.58
C ALA A 209 3.07 -9.35 -13.58
N ASP A 210 4.31 -8.85 -13.74
CA ASP A 210 4.56 -7.42 -13.76
C ASP A 210 4.22 -6.77 -15.11
N THR A 211 4.20 -7.52 -16.21
CA THR A 211 3.83 -7.00 -17.54
C THR A 211 2.37 -6.53 -17.57
N ASP A 212 1.44 -7.28 -16.99
CA ASP A 212 0.02 -6.93 -16.93
C ASP A 212 -0.38 -6.15 -15.66
N ASN A 213 0.53 -5.92 -14.71
CA ASN A 213 0.22 -5.17 -13.51
C ASN A 213 -0.11 -3.71 -13.83
N TRP A 214 -1.19 -3.17 -13.23
CA TRP A 214 -1.74 -1.82 -13.47
C TRP A 214 -2.19 -1.58 -14.91
N VAL A 215 -2.52 -2.64 -15.67
CA VAL A 215 -3.03 -2.54 -17.04
C VAL A 215 -4.36 -3.28 -17.19
N TRP A 216 -5.16 -2.85 -18.15
CA TRP A 216 -6.36 -3.55 -18.60
C TRP A 216 -6.18 -3.95 -20.08
N PRO A 217 -6.63 -5.13 -20.54
CA PRO A 217 -7.20 -6.21 -19.71
C PRO A 217 -6.12 -6.97 -18.92
N ARG A 218 -6.47 -7.38 -17.70
CA ARG A 218 -5.64 -8.21 -16.84
C ARG A 218 -6.33 -9.56 -16.62
N HIS A 219 -5.61 -10.66 -16.87
CA HIS A 219 -6.15 -12.01 -16.83
C HIS A 219 -5.58 -12.85 -15.67
N THR A 220 -5.15 -12.19 -14.62
CA THR A 220 -4.60 -12.85 -13.43
C THR A 220 -5.73 -13.45 -12.60
N GLY A 221 -5.66 -14.74 -12.30
CA GLY A 221 -6.51 -15.38 -11.29
C GLY A 221 -5.99 -15.10 -9.88
N ASP A 222 -5.98 -13.84 -9.49
CA ASP A 222 -5.31 -13.30 -8.30
C ASP A 222 -6.14 -13.54 -7.03
N PHE A 223 -6.24 -14.81 -6.60
CA PHE A 223 -6.94 -15.18 -5.38
C PHE A 223 -6.16 -16.18 -4.54
N ALA A 224 -6.40 -16.17 -3.23
CA ALA A 224 -5.95 -17.19 -2.28
C ALA A 224 -6.97 -17.35 -1.15
N LEU A 225 -7.05 -18.55 -0.60
CA LEU A 225 -7.95 -18.92 0.48
C LEU A 225 -7.17 -19.14 1.76
N PHE A 226 -7.66 -18.54 2.82
CA PHE A 226 -7.21 -18.75 4.19
C PHE A 226 -8.40 -19.13 5.06
N ARG A 227 -8.14 -19.55 6.29
CA ARG A 227 -9.17 -19.72 7.30
C ARG A 227 -8.75 -19.07 8.60
N ILE A 228 -9.69 -18.38 9.21
CA ILE A 228 -9.54 -17.83 10.56
C ILE A 228 -9.95 -18.91 11.55
N TYR A 229 -9.12 -19.11 12.58
CA TYR A 229 -9.39 -19.97 13.71
C TYR A 229 -9.53 -19.16 14.99
N ALA A 230 -10.34 -19.68 15.90
CA ALA A 230 -10.65 -19.09 17.20
C ALA A 230 -10.56 -20.14 18.30
N GLY A 231 -10.53 -19.72 19.54
CA GLY A 231 -10.68 -20.62 20.68
C GLY A 231 -12.03 -21.36 20.69
N PRO A 232 -12.21 -22.38 21.54
CA PRO A 232 -13.45 -23.15 21.60
C PRO A 232 -14.72 -22.35 21.90
N ASP A 233 -14.57 -21.15 22.45
CA ASP A 233 -15.63 -20.17 22.74
C ASP A 233 -15.86 -19.15 21.60
N ASN A 234 -15.21 -19.36 20.45
CA ASN A 234 -15.20 -18.47 19.29
C ASN A 234 -14.52 -17.10 19.52
N GLU A 235 -13.72 -16.98 20.59
CA GLU A 235 -12.97 -15.77 20.91
C GLU A 235 -11.54 -15.83 20.34
N PRO A 236 -10.89 -14.68 20.13
CA PRO A 236 -9.50 -14.64 19.67
C PRO A 236 -8.56 -15.46 20.53
N ALA A 237 -7.72 -16.27 19.88
CA ALA A 237 -6.72 -17.09 20.53
C ALA A 237 -5.40 -17.06 19.75
N ALA A 238 -4.29 -17.34 20.45
CA ALA A 238 -3.04 -17.68 19.78
C ALA A 238 -3.18 -19.04 19.08
N TYR A 239 -2.28 -19.34 18.13
CA TYR A 239 -2.27 -20.63 17.46
C TYR A 239 -2.29 -21.79 18.45
N SER A 240 -3.22 -22.71 18.24
CA SER A 240 -3.32 -23.99 18.92
C SER A 240 -3.97 -25.05 18.01
N GLU A 241 -3.56 -26.29 18.14
CA GLU A 241 -4.23 -27.43 17.46
C GLU A 241 -5.68 -27.65 17.95
N GLU A 242 -6.02 -27.12 19.13
CA GLU A 242 -7.37 -27.19 19.71
C GLU A 242 -8.30 -26.08 19.21
N ASN A 243 -7.77 -25.09 18.47
CA ASN A 243 -8.60 -24.03 17.91
C ASN A 243 -9.56 -24.58 16.86
N ILE A 244 -10.73 -23.96 16.79
CA ILE A 244 -11.81 -24.34 15.86
C ILE A 244 -11.96 -23.25 14.77
N PRO A 245 -12.51 -23.57 13.60
CA PRO A 245 -12.87 -22.57 12.60
C PRO A 245 -13.74 -21.47 13.20
N PHE A 246 -13.37 -20.21 12.94
CA PHE A 246 -14.11 -19.04 13.41
C PHE A 246 -15.50 -18.97 12.83
N THR A 247 -16.51 -18.75 13.66
CA THR A 247 -17.89 -18.49 13.23
C THR A 247 -18.13 -16.97 13.16
N PRO A 248 -18.25 -16.38 11.96
CA PRO A 248 -18.42 -14.94 11.77
C PRO A 248 -19.85 -14.49 12.08
N ASN A 249 -20.03 -13.20 12.41
CA ASN A 249 -21.36 -12.59 12.52
C ASN A 249 -22.06 -12.43 11.15
N HIS A 250 -21.24 -12.32 10.09
CA HIS A 250 -21.70 -12.21 8.70
C HIS A 250 -20.65 -12.83 7.76
N SER A 251 -21.12 -13.45 6.69
CA SER A 251 -20.28 -13.96 5.61
C SER A 251 -20.89 -13.61 4.26
N LEU A 252 -20.06 -13.39 3.24
CA LEU A 252 -20.51 -13.02 1.90
C LEU A 252 -20.75 -14.29 1.06
N PRO A 253 -21.92 -14.47 0.45
CA PRO A 253 -22.13 -15.52 -0.54
C PRO A 253 -21.40 -15.16 -1.84
N ILE A 254 -20.93 -16.19 -2.55
CA ILE A 254 -20.38 -16.04 -3.90
C ILE A 254 -21.52 -16.15 -4.90
N SER A 255 -21.76 -15.08 -5.69
CA SER A 255 -22.69 -15.11 -6.80
C SER A 255 -22.04 -15.78 -8.02
N LEU A 256 -22.81 -16.60 -8.71
CA LEU A 256 -22.44 -17.20 -10.00
C LEU A 256 -23.18 -16.56 -11.18
N ASP A 257 -23.99 -15.52 -10.93
CA ASP A 257 -24.80 -14.86 -11.96
C ASP A 257 -23.99 -13.90 -12.84
N GLY A 258 -22.75 -13.60 -12.43
CA GLY A 258 -21.87 -12.65 -13.13
C GLY A 258 -22.27 -11.20 -12.89
N VAL A 259 -21.81 -10.30 -13.77
CA VAL A 259 -22.13 -8.87 -13.77
C VAL A 259 -22.38 -8.38 -15.18
N ASP A 260 -23.40 -7.55 -15.37
CA ASP A 260 -23.75 -6.93 -16.64
C ASP A 260 -23.37 -5.43 -16.67
N GLU A 261 -23.22 -4.89 -17.88
CA GLU A 261 -22.98 -3.45 -18.08
C GLU A 261 -24.15 -2.64 -17.52
N GLY A 262 -23.87 -1.76 -16.59
CA GLY A 262 -24.85 -0.91 -15.91
C GLY A 262 -25.24 -1.38 -14.51
N ASP A 263 -24.81 -2.56 -14.08
CA ASP A 263 -25.04 -3.06 -12.72
C ASP A 263 -24.36 -2.17 -11.68
N PHE A 264 -25.02 -2.00 -10.55
CA PHE A 264 -24.42 -1.34 -9.39
C PHE A 264 -23.35 -2.25 -8.78
N THR A 265 -22.22 -1.67 -8.43
CA THR A 265 -21.14 -2.37 -7.73
C THR A 265 -20.55 -1.51 -6.62
N LEU A 266 -20.05 -2.13 -5.57
CA LEU A 266 -19.28 -1.47 -4.53
C LEU A 266 -17.99 -2.23 -4.21
N ILE A 267 -17.00 -1.47 -3.77
CA ILE A 267 -15.73 -2.00 -3.26
C ILE A 267 -15.65 -1.64 -1.79
N PHE A 268 -15.42 -2.64 -0.93
CA PHE A 268 -15.37 -2.45 0.50
C PHE A 268 -14.08 -3.02 1.06
N GLY A 269 -13.23 -2.20 1.68
CA GLY A 269 -11.94 -2.67 2.17
C GLY A 269 -11.04 -1.57 2.72
N PHE A 270 -9.74 -1.89 2.77
CA PHE A 270 -8.70 -1.08 3.42
C PHE A 270 -7.72 -0.53 2.37
N PRO A 271 -8.06 0.54 1.64
CA PRO A 271 -7.15 1.16 0.69
C PRO A 271 -5.93 1.73 1.42
N GLY A 272 -4.73 1.60 0.82
CA GLY A 272 -3.47 2.00 1.42
C GLY A 272 -3.40 3.50 1.76
N SER A 273 -2.95 4.31 0.82
CA SER A 273 -2.87 5.77 0.95
C SER A 273 -3.11 6.46 -0.39
N THR A 274 -3.77 7.62 -0.35
CA THR A 274 -3.95 8.54 -1.47
C THR A 274 -3.55 9.95 -1.07
N ASP A 275 -3.35 10.81 -2.06
CA ASP A 275 -3.06 12.23 -1.89
C ASP A 275 -3.85 13.04 -2.92
N GLU A 276 -5.18 13.06 -2.78
CA GLU A 276 -6.12 13.76 -3.67
C GLU A 276 -5.95 15.30 -3.60
N TYR A 277 -5.71 15.81 -2.40
CA TYR A 277 -5.76 17.25 -2.12
C TYR A 277 -4.39 17.95 -2.21
N LEU A 278 -3.48 17.42 -3.04
CA LEU A 278 -2.19 18.05 -3.28
C LEU A 278 -2.33 19.34 -4.11
N PRO A 279 -1.48 20.35 -3.88
CA PRO A 279 -1.37 21.50 -4.77
C PRO A 279 -0.67 21.12 -6.09
N ALA A 280 -0.91 21.89 -7.14
CA ALA A 280 -0.37 21.66 -8.49
C ALA A 280 1.16 21.48 -8.52
N ILE A 281 1.90 22.26 -7.74
CA ILE A 281 3.37 22.15 -7.64
C ILE A 281 3.84 20.81 -7.10
N ALA A 282 3.06 20.18 -6.20
CA ALA A 282 3.39 18.87 -5.67
C ALA A 282 3.31 17.80 -6.76
N ILE A 283 2.26 17.84 -7.58
CA ILE A 283 2.07 16.92 -8.71
C ILE A 283 3.17 17.13 -9.75
N GLU A 284 3.49 18.39 -10.08
CA GLU A 284 4.59 18.75 -10.99
C GLU A 284 5.92 18.13 -10.52
N GLN A 285 6.31 18.34 -9.25
CA GLN A 285 7.54 17.80 -8.68
C GLN A 285 7.54 16.26 -8.61
N LEU A 286 6.39 15.66 -8.35
CA LEU A 286 6.24 14.21 -8.32
C LEU A 286 6.52 13.60 -9.70
N VAL A 287 5.90 14.16 -10.74
CA VAL A 287 5.99 13.66 -12.13
C VAL A 287 7.35 13.93 -12.76
N GLU A 288 7.93 15.12 -12.51
CA GLU A 288 9.14 15.56 -13.22
C GLU A 288 10.44 15.19 -12.50
N GLU A 289 10.42 15.04 -11.17
CA GLU A 289 11.65 14.90 -10.38
C GLU A 289 11.70 13.64 -9.51
N ILE A 290 10.67 13.40 -8.68
CA ILE A 290 10.73 12.37 -7.62
C ILE A 290 10.49 10.98 -8.21
N ASN A 291 9.38 10.80 -8.95
CA ASN A 291 9.08 9.50 -9.55
C ASN A 291 10.13 9.07 -10.58
N PRO A 292 10.64 9.93 -11.50
CA PRO A 292 11.72 9.55 -12.40
C PRO A 292 12.96 9.03 -11.68
N ALA A 293 13.38 9.67 -10.57
CA ALA A 293 14.52 9.21 -9.79
C ALA A 293 14.28 7.84 -9.13
N ARG A 294 13.09 7.62 -8.54
CA ARG A 294 12.69 6.32 -7.97
C ARG A 294 12.60 5.22 -9.03
N ILE A 295 12.02 5.53 -10.18
CA ILE A 295 11.89 4.61 -11.32
C ILE A 295 13.27 4.16 -11.78
N GLU A 296 14.21 5.08 -11.96
CA GLU A 296 15.58 4.78 -12.40
C GLU A 296 16.29 3.82 -11.43
N VAL A 297 16.18 4.04 -10.12
CA VAL A 297 16.77 3.12 -9.12
C VAL A 297 16.16 1.73 -9.25
N ARG A 298 14.84 1.64 -9.40
CA ARG A 298 14.16 0.34 -9.48
C ARG A 298 14.34 -0.35 -10.82
N ASP A 299 14.42 0.37 -11.93
CA ASP A 299 14.78 -0.20 -13.25
C ASP A 299 16.10 -0.98 -13.16
N ARG A 300 17.10 -0.39 -12.52
CA ARG A 300 18.41 -1.02 -12.32
C ARG A 300 18.34 -2.21 -11.35
N ALA A 301 17.64 -2.06 -10.23
CA ALA A 301 17.50 -3.12 -9.24
C ALA A 301 16.76 -4.36 -9.82
N LEU A 302 15.65 -4.12 -10.52
CA LEU A 302 14.85 -5.18 -11.13
C LEU A 302 15.64 -5.91 -12.22
N ALA A 303 16.45 -5.22 -13.02
CA ALA A 303 17.29 -5.85 -14.03
C ALA A 303 18.28 -6.86 -13.41
N VAL A 304 18.94 -6.48 -12.31
CA VAL A 304 19.87 -7.38 -11.58
C VAL A 304 19.13 -8.58 -11.00
N MET A 305 17.96 -8.34 -10.37
CA MET A 305 17.17 -9.43 -9.77
C MET A 305 16.61 -10.39 -10.82
N ASP A 306 16.08 -9.88 -11.93
CA ASP A 306 15.52 -10.68 -13.02
C ASP A 306 16.59 -11.59 -13.63
N GLU A 307 17.78 -11.05 -13.93
CA GLU A 307 18.90 -11.84 -14.44
C GLU A 307 19.28 -12.96 -13.48
N ALA A 308 19.39 -12.67 -12.18
CA ALA A 308 19.74 -13.66 -11.16
C ALA A 308 18.66 -14.75 -11.03
N MET A 309 17.38 -14.37 -11.00
CA MET A 309 16.23 -15.28 -10.88
C MET A 309 16.07 -16.19 -12.11
N ARG A 310 16.39 -15.71 -13.32
CA ARG A 310 16.35 -16.53 -14.55
C ARG A 310 17.45 -17.57 -14.59
N ASN A 311 18.59 -17.30 -13.96
CA ASN A 311 19.76 -18.18 -14.00
C ASN A 311 19.78 -19.22 -12.87
N ASP A 312 19.03 -19.02 -11.79
CA ASP A 312 19.05 -19.88 -10.60
C ASP A 312 17.66 -20.06 -9.99
N PRO A 313 17.07 -21.29 -10.01
CA PRO A 313 15.77 -21.58 -9.42
C PRO A 313 15.68 -21.33 -7.91
N GLU A 314 16.79 -21.50 -7.17
CA GLU A 314 16.82 -21.21 -5.73
C GLU A 314 16.73 -19.70 -5.50
N VAL A 315 17.48 -18.90 -6.26
CA VAL A 315 17.38 -17.43 -6.24
C VAL A 315 15.98 -16.97 -6.65
N LYS A 316 15.34 -17.63 -7.61
CA LYS A 316 13.97 -17.34 -8.02
C LYS A 316 13.00 -17.44 -6.82
N ILE A 317 13.08 -18.52 -6.04
CA ILE A 317 12.26 -18.68 -4.84
C ILE A 317 12.60 -17.59 -3.80
N GLN A 318 13.88 -17.38 -3.50
CA GLN A 318 14.33 -16.40 -2.50
C GLN A 318 13.90 -14.96 -2.82
N TYR A 319 13.92 -14.57 -4.10
CA TYR A 319 13.68 -13.18 -4.52
C TYR A 319 12.26 -12.90 -5.03
N ALA A 320 11.44 -13.91 -5.23
CA ALA A 320 10.11 -13.77 -5.81
C ALA A 320 9.24 -12.69 -5.14
N SER A 321 9.15 -12.69 -3.81
CA SER A 321 8.38 -11.69 -3.05
C SER A 321 9.02 -10.30 -3.05
N LYS A 322 10.36 -10.24 -2.99
CA LYS A 322 11.11 -8.97 -3.05
C LYS A 322 10.93 -8.30 -4.41
N PHE A 323 11.13 -9.07 -5.48
CA PHE A 323 10.94 -8.63 -6.86
C PHE A 323 9.52 -8.08 -7.06
N ALA A 324 8.50 -8.86 -6.70
CA ALA A 324 7.10 -8.45 -6.83
C ALA A 324 6.80 -7.14 -6.07
N SER A 325 7.32 -6.98 -4.85
CA SER A 325 7.14 -5.75 -4.06
C SER A 325 7.80 -4.53 -4.70
N ILE A 326 8.99 -4.70 -5.28
CA ILE A 326 9.74 -3.62 -5.93
C ILE A 326 9.07 -3.26 -7.26
N ALA A 327 8.72 -4.26 -8.07
CA ALA A 327 8.08 -4.08 -9.37
C ALA A 327 6.69 -3.43 -9.27
N ASN A 328 5.90 -3.79 -8.26
CA ASN A 328 4.58 -3.21 -8.05
C ASN A 328 4.62 -1.67 -7.92
N TYR A 329 5.49 -1.11 -7.08
CA TYR A 329 5.63 0.34 -6.95
C TYR A 329 6.31 0.98 -8.16
N TRP A 330 7.27 0.30 -8.80
CA TRP A 330 7.89 0.76 -10.04
C TRP A 330 6.85 0.95 -11.15
N LYS A 331 5.99 -0.06 -11.36
CA LYS A 331 4.87 0.04 -12.32
C LYS A 331 3.87 1.12 -11.91
N LYS A 332 3.53 1.19 -10.62
CA LYS A 332 2.63 2.22 -10.08
C LYS A 332 3.13 3.62 -10.43
N TRP A 333 4.39 3.94 -10.19
CA TRP A 333 4.94 5.26 -10.50
C TRP A 333 5.02 5.56 -11.99
N LYS A 334 5.33 4.57 -12.82
CA LYS A 334 5.28 4.71 -14.30
C LYS A 334 3.85 4.99 -14.77
N GLY A 335 2.87 4.24 -14.26
CA GLY A 335 1.45 4.43 -14.56
C GLY A 335 0.92 5.76 -14.04
N GLU A 336 1.29 6.15 -12.82
CA GLU A 336 0.95 7.43 -12.20
C GLU A 336 1.46 8.62 -13.05
N ASN A 337 2.74 8.63 -13.41
CA ASN A 337 3.30 9.67 -14.28
C ASN A 337 2.58 9.73 -15.64
N LEU A 338 2.31 8.57 -16.24
CA LEU A 338 1.59 8.50 -17.50
C LEU A 338 0.17 9.04 -17.37
N GLY A 339 -0.56 8.64 -16.32
CA GLY A 339 -1.93 9.08 -16.05
C GLY A 339 -1.99 10.59 -15.80
N LEU A 340 -1.20 11.10 -14.86
CA LEU A 340 -1.16 12.53 -14.51
C LEU A 340 -0.77 13.42 -15.69
N THR A 341 0.13 12.94 -16.56
CA THR A 341 0.51 13.65 -17.79
C THR A 341 -0.62 13.64 -18.81
N ARG A 342 -1.25 12.49 -19.07
CA ARG A 342 -2.33 12.35 -20.07
C ARG A 342 -3.59 13.12 -19.70
N THR A 343 -3.95 13.14 -18.42
CA THR A 343 -5.10 13.88 -17.91
C THR A 343 -4.82 15.37 -17.72
N ASN A 344 -3.59 15.81 -17.99
CA ASN A 344 -3.16 17.20 -17.77
C ASN A 344 -3.41 17.65 -16.31
N ALA A 345 -3.12 16.78 -15.35
CA ALA A 345 -3.48 16.92 -13.95
C ALA A 345 -2.91 18.20 -13.31
N VAL A 346 -1.68 18.59 -13.67
CA VAL A 346 -1.05 19.82 -13.15
C VAL A 346 -1.87 21.07 -13.52
N GLU A 347 -2.29 21.19 -14.78
CA GLU A 347 -3.08 22.36 -15.24
C GLU A 347 -4.50 22.32 -14.67
N SER A 348 -5.10 21.14 -14.53
CA SER A 348 -6.40 20.98 -13.87
C SER A 348 -6.33 21.46 -12.42
N LYS A 349 -5.31 21.06 -11.66
CA LYS A 349 -5.10 21.52 -10.28
C LYS A 349 -4.82 23.02 -10.21
N ARG A 350 -4.08 23.60 -11.15
CA ARG A 350 -3.90 25.07 -11.23
C ARG A 350 -5.23 25.80 -11.45
N ALA A 351 -6.12 25.24 -12.27
CA ALA A 351 -7.46 25.81 -12.46
C ALA A 351 -8.32 25.70 -11.18
N GLU A 352 -8.27 24.57 -10.47
CA GLU A 352 -8.92 24.40 -9.16
C GLU A 352 -8.38 25.40 -8.13
N GLU A 353 -7.06 25.59 -8.06
CA GLU A 353 -6.42 26.58 -7.18
C GLU A 353 -6.86 28.01 -7.48
N LEU A 354 -7.05 28.36 -8.74
CA LEU A 354 -7.59 29.67 -9.13
C LEU A 354 -9.04 29.85 -8.67
N ALA A 355 -9.87 28.81 -8.83
CA ALA A 355 -11.25 28.80 -8.35
C ALA A 355 -11.32 28.90 -6.81
N PHE A 356 -10.48 28.13 -6.12
CA PHE A 356 -10.32 28.17 -4.66
C PHE A 356 -9.94 29.58 -4.17
N ARG A 357 -8.91 30.20 -4.76
CA ARG A 357 -8.50 31.58 -4.44
C ARG A 357 -9.61 32.59 -4.67
N LYS A 358 -10.46 32.39 -5.71
CA LYS A 358 -11.63 33.24 -5.98
C LYS A 358 -12.69 33.06 -4.89
N LYS A 359 -13.01 31.84 -4.48
CA LYS A 359 -13.97 31.56 -3.40
C LYS A 359 -13.53 32.17 -2.07
N LEU A 360 -12.24 32.06 -1.70
CA LEU A 360 -11.70 32.70 -0.49
C LEU A 360 -11.90 34.22 -0.45
N ARG A 361 -11.80 34.91 -1.60
CA ARG A 361 -11.98 36.37 -1.68
C ARG A 361 -13.41 36.84 -1.41
N ASN A 362 -14.39 35.94 -1.42
CA ASN A 362 -15.78 36.27 -1.15
C ASN A 362 -16.06 36.48 0.35
N ASN A 363 -15.08 36.16 1.23
CA ASN A 363 -15.19 36.33 2.67
C ASN A 363 -13.88 36.87 3.24
N GLU A 364 -13.93 38.03 3.91
CA GLU A 364 -12.74 38.71 4.44
C GLU A 364 -12.02 37.89 5.53
N ASP A 365 -12.74 37.17 6.38
CA ASP A 365 -12.16 36.33 7.43
C ASP A 365 -11.47 35.11 6.84
N TRP A 366 -12.05 34.50 5.82
CA TRP A 366 -11.42 33.38 5.10
C TRP A 366 -10.16 33.84 4.39
N LEU A 367 -10.23 34.99 3.72
CA LEU A 367 -9.07 35.56 3.04
C LEU A 367 -7.96 35.92 4.01
N ALA A 368 -8.30 36.53 5.16
CA ALA A 368 -7.32 36.87 6.20
C ALA A 368 -6.63 35.62 6.78
N THR A 369 -7.39 34.54 6.99
CA THR A 369 -6.89 33.32 7.61
C THR A 369 -6.12 32.43 6.62
N TYR A 370 -6.64 32.23 5.42
CA TYR A 370 -6.16 31.21 4.47
C TYR A 370 -5.57 31.76 3.17
N GLY A 371 -5.75 33.04 2.88
CA GLY A 371 -5.39 33.61 1.57
C GLY A 371 -3.91 33.49 1.17
N GLY A 372 -3.01 33.38 2.16
CA GLY A 372 -1.58 33.18 1.94
C GLY A 372 -1.10 31.73 1.90
N THR A 373 -1.96 30.75 2.25
CA THR A 373 -1.56 29.36 2.48
C THR A 373 -0.95 28.71 1.23
N LEU A 374 -1.58 28.89 0.08
CA LEU A 374 -1.14 28.26 -1.16
C LEU A 374 0.22 28.79 -1.64
N LEU A 375 0.47 30.11 -1.49
CA LEU A 375 1.78 30.69 -1.83
C LEU A 375 2.90 30.20 -0.92
N LYS A 376 2.60 30.03 0.38
CA LYS A 376 3.56 29.46 1.34
C LYS A 376 3.83 27.97 1.04
N LEU A 377 2.81 27.21 0.64
CA LEU A 377 3.00 25.83 0.18
C LEU A 377 3.90 25.76 -1.06
N GLU A 378 3.66 26.59 -2.06
CA GLU A 378 4.50 26.65 -3.26
C GLU A 378 5.98 26.94 -2.90
N ASP A 379 6.23 27.87 -1.99
CA ASP A 379 7.58 28.17 -1.50
C ASP A 379 8.19 26.99 -0.73
N ASN A 380 7.41 26.37 0.15
CA ASN A 380 7.83 25.19 0.92
C ASN A 380 8.23 24.03 0.00
N TYR A 381 7.42 23.72 -1.03
CA TYR A 381 7.74 22.69 -2.02
C TYR A 381 9.02 23.00 -2.82
N ARG A 382 9.23 24.26 -3.22
CA ARG A 382 10.46 24.66 -3.93
C ARG A 382 11.71 24.51 -3.05
N ARG A 383 11.64 24.91 -1.78
CA ARG A 383 12.76 24.78 -0.82
C ARG A 383 13.07 23.33 -0.49
N SER A 384 12.07 22.46 -0.42
CA SER A 384 12.22 21.05 -0.02
C SER A 384 12.55 20.10 -1.17
N LEU A 385 12.39 20.49 -2.45
CA LEU A 385 12.48 19.60 -3.61
C LEU A 385 13.76 18.72 -3.61
N GLN A 386 14.93 19.35 -3.51
CA GLN A 386 16.20 18.61 -3.56
C GLN A 386 16.37 17.68 -2.37
N LEU A 387 15.92 18.09 -1.19
CA LEU A 387 15.96 17.26 0.02
C LEU A 387 15.00 16.05 -0.11
N ARG A 388 13.76 16.28 -0.58
CA ARG A 388 12.75 15.21 -0.80
C ARG A 388 13.19 14.21 -1.86
N LYS A 389 13.77 14.69 -2.96
CA LYS A 389 14.35 13.83 -4.00
C LYS A 389 15.49 13.00 -3.45
N SER A 390 16.38 13.61 -2.69
CA SER A 390 17.54 12.94 -2.09
C SER A 390 17.12 11.92 -1.03
N ASP A 391 16.13 12.24 -0.19
CA ASP A 391 15.52 11.31 0.76
C ASP A 391 14.93 10.08 0.03
N ALA A 392 14.21 10.31 -1.06
CA ALA A 392 13.63 9.24 -1.87
C ALA A 392 14.71 8.32 -2.48
N VAL A 393 15.77 8.88 -3.06
CA VAL A 393 16.88 8.09 -3.65
C VAL A 393 17.64 7.31 -2.57
N TYR A 394 17.97 7.96 -1.45
CA TYR A 394 18.61 7.28 -0.31
C TYR A 394 17.74 6.13 0.20
N GLY A 395 16.46 6.39 0.40
CA GLY A 395 15.48 5.39 0.85
C GLY A 395 15.38 4.19 -0.08
N GLU A 396 15.38 4.43 -1.40
CA GLU A 396 15.34 3.35 -2.38
C GLU A 396 16.64 2.54 -2.42
N ILE A 397 17.79 3.16 -2.36
CA ILE A 397 19.09 2.46 -2.46
C ILE A 397 19.47 1.79 -1.14
N VAL A 398 19.59 2.56 -0.06
CA VAL A 398 20.14 2.08 1.20
C VAL A 398 19.13 1.31 2.05
N ASN A 399 17.86 1.77 2.09
CA ASN A 399 16.88 1.20 3.00
C ASN A 399 16.01 0.11 2.35
N ARG A 400 15.93 0.04 1.01
CA ARG A 400 15.01 -0.88 0.33
C ARG A 400 15.69 -1.94 -0.53
N ASN A 401 16.49 -1.53 -1.51
CA ASN A 401 16.96 -2.45 -2.54
C ASN A 401 18.23 -3.22 -2.17
N VAL A 402 19.11 -2.69 -1.32
CA VAL A 402 20.34 -3.36 -0.89
C VAL A 402 20.22 -3.82 0.56
N GLU A 403 19.98 -5.11 0.76
CA GLU A 403 19.72 -5.67 2.09
C GLU A 403 20.94 -5.62 3.00
N GLY A 404 22.14 -5.83 2.45
CA GLY A 404 23.41 -5.73 3.19
C GLY A 404 23.62 -4.34 3.78
N LEU A 405 23.34 -3.28 3.00
CA LEU A 405 23.41 -1.91 3.50
C LEU A 405 22.34 -1.63 4.56
N ARG A 406 21.11 -2.10 4.35
CA ARG A 406 20.02 -1.98 5.33
C ARG A 406 20.35 -2.67 6.64
N MET A 407 20.86 -3.91 6.59
CA MET A 407 21.30 -4.64 7.78
C MET A 407 22.46 -3.93 8.49
N ALA A 408 23.43 -3.40 7.74
CA ALA A 408 24.52 -2.59 8.27
C ALA A 408 24.00 -1.34 8.98
N GLY A 409 22.96 -0.68 8.46
CA GLY A 409 22.29 0.45 9.09
C GLY A 409 21.65 0.10 10.44
N TYR A 410 21.02 -1.07 10.57
CA TYR A 410 20.51 -1.53 11.86
C TYR A 410 21.63 -1.80 12.87
N ILE A 411 22.77 -2.33 12.41
CA ILE A 411 23.94 -2.53 13.28
C ILE A 411 24.55 -1.19 13.71
N ALA A 412 24.68 -0.23 12.81
CA ALA A 412 25.13 1.13 13.13
C ALA A 412 24.22 1.78 14.20
N ARG A 413 22.90 1.60 14.07
CA ARG A 413 21.93 2.07 15.06
C ARG A 413 22.06 1.36 16.41
N LEU A 414 22.31 0.05 16.43
CA LEU A 414 22.58 -0.71 17.65
C LEU A 414 23.80 -0.15 18.39
N ILE A 415 24.86 0.16 17.66
CA ILE A 415 26.07 0.78 18.20
C ILE A 415 25.74 2.13 18.84
N SER A 416 24.94 2.98 18.18
CA SER A 416 24.50 4.27 18.74
C SER A 416 23.71 4.09 20.04
N PHE A 417 22.80 3.13 20.12
CA PHE A 417 22.06 2.83 21.34
C PHE A 417 22.97 2.38 22.49
N TYR A 418 24.01 1.59 22.18
CA TYR A 418 25.01 1.22 23.18
C TYR A 418 25.78 2.45 23.70
N GLU A 419 26.18 3.35 22.81
CA GLU A 419 26.92 4.58 23.18
C GLU A 419 26.08 5.53 24.08
N GLU A 420 24.76 5.55 23.86
CA GLU A 420 23.83 6.40 24.62
C GLU A 420 23.38 5.76 25.93
N GLY A 421 23.16 4.45 25.98
CA GLY A 421 22.48 3.77 27.09
C GLY A 421 23.18 2.50 27.61
N GLY A 422 24.40 2.19 27.10
CA GLY A 422 25.21 1.06 27.58
C GLY A 422 24.60 -0.31 27.27
N ASP A 423 24.96 -1.29 28.09
CA ASP A 423 24.60 -2.70 27.93
C ASP A 423 23.11 -2.96 27.88
N GLU A 424 22.33 -2.27 28.72
CA GLU A 424 20.87 -2.45 28.78
C GLU A 424 20.20 -2.03 27.48
N ALA A 425 20.57 -0.88 26.93
CA ALA A 425 20.06 -0.38 25.66
C ALA A 425 20.47 -1.31 24.50
N PHE A 426 21.71 -1.80 24.49
CA PHE A 426 22.18 -2.79 23.53
C PHE A 426 21.30 -4.04 23.56
N ARG A 427 21.18 -4.70 24.72
CA ARG A 427 20.42 -5.95 24.88
C ARG A 427 18.95 -5.78 24.51
N SER A 428 18.32 -4.69 24.93
CA SER A 428 16.93 -4.37 24.58
C SER A 428 16.71 -4.26 23.07
N PHE A 429 17.65 -3.62 22.37
CA PHE A 429 17.56 -3.50 20.91
C PHE A 429 17.95 -4.79 20.19
N ALA A 430 19.02 -5.47 20.62
CA ALA A 430 19.48 -6.73 20.04
C ALA A 430 18.42 -7.83 20.13
N ASN A 431 17.69 -7.94 21.24
CA ASN A 431 16.60 -8.92 21.42
C ASN A 431 15.48 -8.77 20.38
N ARG A 432 15.26 -7.58 19.83
CA ARG A 432 14.30 -7.32 18.74
C ARG A 432 14.95 -7.45 17.38
N LEU A 433 16.20 -7.04 17.26
CA LEU A 433 16.93 -7.01 16.00
C LEU A 433 17.27 -8.43 15.51
N VAL A 434 17.71 -9.31 16.41
CA VAL A 434 18.15 -10.67 16.04
C VAL A 434 17.06 -11.47 15.33
N PRO A 435 15.84 -11.63 15.86
CA PRO A 435 14.77 -12.35 15.15
C PRO A 435 14.39 -11.69 13.81
N PHE A 436 14.43 -10.36 13.76
CA PHE A 436 14.16 -9.63 12.53
C PHE A 436 15.23 -9.89 11.46
N MET A 437 16.51 -9.89 11.83
CA MET A 437 17.58 -10.21 10.90
C MET A 437 17.58 -11.69 10.48
N GLU A 438 17.23 -12.62 11.39
CA GLU A 438 17.07 -14.03 11.05
C GLU A 438 16.04 -14.22 9.93
N ASN A 439 14.88 -13.58 10.05
CA ASN A 439 13.86 -13.59 9.00
C ASN A 439 14.34 -12.97 7.67
N MET A 440 15.14 -11.88 7.72
CA MET A 440 15.75 -11.34 6.50
C MET A 440 16.70 -12.34 5.82
N TYR A 441 17.48 -13.10 6.60
CA TYR A 441 18.43 -14.07 6.10
C TYR A 441 17.81 -15.34 5.52
N GLU A 442 16.53 -15.63 5.77
CA GLU A 442 15.83 -16.78 5.16
C GLU A 442 15.89 -16.72 3.63
N ASN A 443 15.69 -15.55 3.08
CA ASN A 443 15.64 -15.30 1.65
C ASN A 443 16.76 -14.35 1.16
N TYR A 444 17.93 -14.36 1.82
CA TYR A 444 19.05 -13.50 1.48
C TYR A 444 20.07 -14.22 0.62
N ASN A 445 20.47 -13.60 -0.49
CA ASN A 445 21.58 -14.06 -1.33
C ASN A 445 22.66 -12.98 -1.41
N ALA A 446 23.83 -13.27 -0.85
CA ALA A 446 24.93 -12.32 -0.74
C ALA A 446 25.50 -11.89 -2.11
N GLY A 447 25.51 -12.78 -3.11
CA GLY A 447 26.00 -12.48 -4.46
C GLY A 447 25.09 -11.51 -5.19
N VAL A 448 23.77 -11.74 -5.15
CA VAL A 448 22.77 -10.84 -5.75
C VAL A 448 22.79 -9.49 -5.04
N ASP A 449 22.85 -9.49 -3.71
CA ASP A 449 22.85 -8.25 -2.92
C ASP A 449 24.12 -7.41 -3.17
N GLN A 450 25.29 -8.04 -3.32
CA GLN A 450 26.53 -7.36 -3.73
C GLN A 450 26.39 -6.71 -5.12
N GLN A 451 25.81 -7.43 -6.08
CA GLN A 451 25.61 -6.90 -7.43
C GLN A 451 24.63 -5.72 -7.44
N LEU A 452 23.56 -5.81 -6.64
CA LEU A 452 22.64 -4.68 -6.39
C LEU A 452 23.39 -3.48 -5.80
N ALA A 453 24.23 -3.70 -4.78
CA ALA A 453 25.01 -2.64 -4.17
C ALA A 453 25.93 -1.94 -5.17
N VAL A 454 26.67 -2.68 -5.99
CA VAL A 454 27.53 -2.12 -7.05
C VAL A 454 26.70 -1.29 -8.02
N THR A 455 25.67 -1.90 -8.61
CA THR A 455 24.85 -1.27 -9.67
C THR A 455 24.16 0.03 -9.18
N LEU A 456 23.65 0.02 -7.96
CA LEU A 456 22.91 1.17 -7.43
C LEU A 456 23.83 2.26 -6.88
N LEU A 457 24.97 1.91 -6.30
CA LEU A 457 25.95 2.89 -5.83
C LEU A 457 26.74 3.53 -6.99
N GLU A 458 26.87 2.85 -8.13
CA GLU A 458 27.38 3.47 -9.36
C GLU A 458 26.44 4.58 -9.88
N ALA A 459 25.13 4.37 -9.77
CA ALA A 459 24.14 5.36 -10.19
C ALA A 459 23.95 6.51 -9.19
N TYR A 460 24.32 6.31 -7.92
CA TYR A 460 24.07 7.25 -6.84
C TYR A 460 24.56 8.68 -7.13
N PRO A 461 25.80 8.93 -7.63
CA PRO A 461 26.28 10.28 -7.94
C PRO A 461 25.53 11.02 -9.05
N ASP A 462 24.86 10.30 -9.93
CA ASP A 462 24.09 10.88 -11.03
C ASP A 462 22.65 11.25 -10.60
N LEU A 463 22.15 10.61 -9.54
CA LEU A 463 20.82 10.80 -8.98
C LEU A 463 20.78 11.83 -7.85
N MET A 464 21.93 12.13 -7.24
CA MET A 464 22.07 12.96 -6.06
C MET A 464 22.77 14.28 -6.36
N PRO A 465 22.43 15.39 -5.67
CA PRO A 465 23.29 16.56 -5.61
C PRO A 465 24.71 16.20 -5.14
N LYS A 466 25.73 16.84 -5.69
CA LYS A 466 27.13 16.51 -5.40
C LYS A 466 27.49 16.58 -3.91
N GLU A 467 26.89 17.51 -3.19
CA GLU A 467 27.05 17.70 -1.75
C GLU A 467 26.48 16.54 -0.93
N PHE A 468 25.57 15.73 -1.49
CA PHE A 468 24.95 14.57 -0.85
C PHE A 468 25.52 13.24 -1.34
N VAL A 469 26.65 13.27 -2.05
CA VAL A 469 27.38 12.06 -2.44
C VAL A 469 28.51 11.81 -1.43
N PRO A 470 28.47 10.69 -0.68
CA PRO A 470 29.54 10.36 0.26
C PRO A 470 30.91 10.34 -0.41
N ARG A 471 31.91 10.84 0.31
CA ARG A 471 33.27 10.97 -0.22
C ARG A 471 33.85 9.61 -0.65
N VAL A 472 33.55 8.57 0.11
CA VAL A 472 33.96 7.19 -0.17
C VAL A 472 33.49 6.70 -1.55
N ILE A 473 32.32 7.07 -2.00
CA ILE A 473 31.79 6.72 -3.33
C ILE A 473 32.49 7.54 -4.41
N SER A 474 32.65 8.85 -4.19
CA SER A 474 33.30 9.74 -5.15
C SER A 474 34.77 9.36 -5.41
N GLU A 475 35.50 8.96 -4.37
CA GLU A 475 36.90 8.56 -4.44
C GLU A 475 37.10 7.21 -5.11
N ASN A 476 36.14 6.28 -5.01
CA ASN A 476 36.23 4.93 -5.58
C ASN A 476 35.42 4.77 -6.89
N LYS A 477 34.90 5.85 -7.47
CA LYS A 477 34.00 5.82 -8.65
C LYS A 477 34.53 4.97 -9.82
N ASN A 478 35.84 4.92 -10.03
CA ASN A 478 36.45 4.21 -11.17
C ASN A 478 36.73 2.71 -10.89
N ASP A 479 36.57 2.25 -9.66
CA ASP A 479 36.84 0.88 -9.21
C ASP A 479 35.83 0.41 -8.15
N LEU A 480 34.58 0.85 -8.30
CA LEU A 480 33.55 0.64 -7.30
C LEU A 480 33.20 -0.85 -7.11
N ASP A 481 33.22 -1.63 -8.18
CA ASP A 481 32.96 -3.07 -8.13
C ASP A 481 33.96 -3.79 -7.23
N ASN A 482 35.25 -3.59 -7.44
CA ASN A 482 36.28 -4.18 -6.58
C ASN A 482 36.21 -3.64 -5.15
N PHE A 483 35.96 -2.36 -4.98
CA PHE A 483 35.82 -1.73 -3.67
C PHE A 483 34.65 -2.36 -2.87
N ILE A 484 33.48 -2.44 -3.44
CA ILE A 484 32.30 -3.05 -2.79
C ILE A 484 32.51 -4.55 -2.60
N GLY A 485 33.08 -5.25 -3.59
CA GLY A 485 33.42 -6.67 -3.49
C GLY A 485 34.30 -7.00 -2.29
N GLU A 486 35.37 -6.22 -2.04
CA GLU A 486 36.21 -6.39 -0.85
C GLU A 486 35.46 -6.08 0.46
N TYR A 487 34.57 -5.09 0.48
CA TYR A 487 33.74 -4.79 1.64
C TYR A 487 32.78 -5.94 1.98
N TYR A 488 32.10 -6.51 0.97
CA TYR A 488 31.22 -7.67 1.15
C TYR A 488 31.96 -8.90 1.63
N LYS A 489 33.17 -9.16 1.09
CA LYS A 489 34.00 -10.30 1.47
C LYS A 489 34.51 -10.22 2.91
N LEU A 490 34.86 -9.03 3.39
CA LEU A 490 35.42 -8.83 4.72
C LEU A 490 34.37 -8.63 5.81
N SER A 491 33.14 -8.19 5.46
CA SER A 491 32.05 -7.96 6.38
C SER A 491 31.48 -9.26 6.94
N LYS A 492 30.97 -9.18 8.17
CA LYS A 492 30.26 -10.28 8.85
C LYS A 492 28.79 -10.38 8.47
N ILE A 493 28.25 -9.34 7.82
CA ILE A 493 26.82 -9.27 7.45
C ILE A 493 26.49 -10.25 6.32
N PRO A 494 27.15 -10.25 5.14
CA PRO A 494 26.79 -11.17 4.06
C PRO A 494 26.93 -12.66 4.43
N SER A 495 27.82 -12.99 5.38
CA SER A 495 28.07 -14.35 5.85
C SER A 495 27.16 -14.83 6.98
N LYS A 496 26.22 -14.02 7.45
CA LYS A 496 25.37 -14.24 8.65
C LYS A 496 26.15 -14.29 9.98
N ALA A 497 27.47 -14.18 9.97
CA ALA A 497 28.32 -14.25 11.17
C ALA A 497 28.03 -13.11 12.17
N VAL A 498 27.39 -12.05 11.74
CA VAL A 498 26.90 -10.97 12.62
C VAL A 498 25.91 -11.48 13.66
N LEU A 499 25.06 -12.47 13.34
CA LEU A 499 24.10 -13.04 14.27
C LEU A 499 24.79 -13.75 15.44
N ASP A 500 25.91 -14.45 15.19
CA ASP A 500 26.67 -15.11 16.24
C ASP A 500 27.30 -14.07 17.19
N ILE A 501 27.79 -12.95 16.65
CA ILE A 501 28.30 -11.82 17.46
C ILE A 501 27.18 -11.26 18.35
N LEU A 502 26.00 -11.00 17.78
CA LEU A 502 24.87 -10.42 18.51
C LEU A 502 24.30 -11.33 19.60
N LYS A 503 24.38 -12.66 19.41
CA LYS A 503 23.83 -13.66 20.33
C LYS A 503 24.80 -14.06 21.45
N ASN A 504 26.10 -14.12 21.16
CA ASN A 504 27.06 -14.80 22.00
C ASN A 504 28.10 -13.87 22.64
N ASP A 505 28.37 -12.69 22.09
CA ASP A 505 29.35 -11.77 22.65
C ASP A 505 28.73 -10.87 23.72
N GLU A 506 29.54 -10.45 24.70
CA GLU A 506 29.16 -9.37 25.60
C GLU A 506 29.06 -8.06 24.82
N PRO A 507 28.14 -7.14 25.21
CA PRO A 507 27.85 -5.92 24.45
C PRO A 507 29.06 -5.10 24.04
N GLU A 508 30.00 -4.87 24.95
CA GLU A 508 31.24 -4.14 24.67
C GLU A 508 32.06 -4.81 23.58
N GLN A 509 32.23 -6.16 23.65
CA GLN A 509 33.00 -6.93 22.68
C GLN A 509 32.31 -6.97 21.30
N ALA A 510 30.98 -7.13 21.31
CA ALA A 510 30.16 -7.08 20.10
C ALA A 510 30.33 -5.72 19.39
N VAL A 511 30.18 -4.62 20.11
CA VAL A 511 30.33 -3.26 19.57
C VAL A 511 31.74 -3.01 19.04
N GLU A 512 32.80 -3.45 19.75
CA GLU A 512 34.18 -3.32 19.30
C GLU A 512 34.45 -4.05 17.97
N LYS A 513 33.82 -5.22 17.75
CA LYS A 513 33.90 -5.98 16.49
C LYS A 513 33.10 -5.30 15.38
N LEU A 514 31.86 -4.90 15.68
CA LEU A 514 30.92 -4.37 14.72
C LEU A 514 31.30 -2.96 14.21
N LYS A 515 31.91 -2.13 15.06
CA LYS A 515 32.48 -0.83 14.65
C LYS A 515 33.57 -0.92 13.59
N LYS A 516 34.19 -2.09 13.43
CA LYS A 516 35.26 -2.33 12.46
C LYS A 516 34.77 -3.06 11.21
N ASP A 517 33.49 -3.43 11.16
CA ASP A 517 32.89 -4.11 10.01
C ASP A 517 32.83 -3.15 8.82
N PRO A 518 33.36 -3.56 7.63
CA PRO A 518 33.43 -2.68 6.47
C PRO A 518 32.07 -2.14 6.00
N LEU A 519 31.01 -2.96 5.95
CA LEU A 519 29.69 -2.48 5.55
C LEU A 519 29.07 -1.55 6.61
N VAL A 520 29.34 -1.78 7.90
CA VAL A 520 28.89 -0.87 8.96
C VAL A 520 29.60 0.49 8.85
N LEU A 521 30.90 0.50 8.55
CA LEU A 521 31.65 1.73 8.31
C LEU A 521 31.11 2.49 7.09
N LEU A 522 30.91 1.77 5.98
CA LEU A 522 30.35 2.35 4.75
C LEU A 522 29.00 3.02 5.00
N VAL A 523 28.07 2.28 5.62
CA VAL A 523 26.73 2.81 5.89
C VAL A 523 26.77 3.93 6.93
N SER A 524 27.69 3.91 7.88
CA SER A 524 27.81 4.99 8.86
C SER A 524 28.18 6.33 8.21
N ASP A 525 29.02 6.32 7.18
CA ASP A 525 29.35 7.53 6.40
C ASP A 525 28.12 8.05 5.63
N PHE A 526 27.34 7.14 5.00
CA PHE A 526 26.08 7.49 4.34
C PHE A 526 25.06 8.06 5.33
N ASP A 527 24.87 7.39 6.46
CA ASP A 527 23.87 7.72 7.47
C ASP A 527 24.19 9.07 8.14
N LEU A 528 25.48 9.35 8.39
CA LEU A 528 25.91 10.62 8.96
C LEU A 528 25.54 11.80 8.04
N MET A 529 25.92 11.72 6.77
CA MET A 529 25.56 12.74 5.76
C MET A 529 24.04 12.85 5.62
N TYR A 530 23.35 11.73 5.46
CA TYR A 530 21.90 11.70 5.28
C TYR A 530 21.16 12.36 6.45
N ARG A 531 21.54 12.05 7.69
CA ARG A 531 20.90 12.62 8.88
C ARG A 531 21.19 14.10 9.05
N GLN A 532 22.42 14.54 8.78
CA GLN A 532 22.84 15.93 9.00
C GLN A 532 22.40 16.86 7.88
N ASP A 533 22.57 16.42 6.62
CA ASP A 533 22.48 17.30 5.46
C ASP A 533 21.14 17.15 4.72
N ILE A 534 20.42 16.03 4.89
CA ILE A 534 19.12 15.79 4.24
C ILE A 534 18.00 15.73 5.27
N LEU A 535 18.02 14.73 6.17
CA LEU A 535 16.87 14.43 7.04
C LEU A 535 16.56 15.56 8.02
N ARG A 536 17.56 16.11 8.68
CA ARG A 536 17.35 17.19 9.66
C ARG A 536 16.84 18.48 9.02
N PRO A 537 17.44 19.01 7.92
CA PRO A 537 16.88 20.17 7.24
C PRO A 537 15.47 19.88 6.67
N LEU A 538 15.23 18.67 6.17
CA LEU A 538 13.92 18.29 5.66
C LEU A 538 12.87 18.27 6.78
N ALA A 539 13.17 17.71 7.95
CA ALA A 539 12.24 17.64 9.08
C ALA A 539 11.77 19.04 9.57
N ASP A 540 12.66 20.04 9.53
CA ASP A 540 12.29 21.42 9.84
C ASP A 540 11.28 21.99 8.84
N ILE A 541 11.49 21.70 7.54
CA ILE A 541 10.58 22.11 6.45
C ILE A 541 9.26 21.31 6.49
N GLU A 542 9.31 20.02 6.80
CA GLU A 542 8.12 19.15 6.91
C GLU A 542 7.18 19.59 8.04
N THR A 543 7.72 20.09 9.15
CA THR A 543 6.89 20.64 10.23
C THR A 543 6.05 21.84 9.76
N GLU A 544 6.64 22.72 8.95
CA GLU A 544 5.92 23.83 8.31
C GLU A 544 4.93 23.30 7.26
N HIS A 545 5.35 22.32 6.46
CA HIS A 545 4.53 21.68 5.43
C HIS A 545 3.24 21.09 6.01
N ASP A 546 3.33 20.29 7.06
CA ASP A 546 2.17 19.66 7.70
C ASP A 546 1.15 20.69 8.18
N SER A 547 1.64 21.77 8.78
CA SER A 547 0.77 22.89 9.18
C SER A 547 0.08 23.55 7.98
N LEU A 548 0.83 23.79 6.90
CA LEU A 548 0.31 24.42 5.69
C LEU A 548 -0.69 23.52 4.96
N MET A 549 -0.41 22.20 4.85
CA MET A 549 -1.33 21.23 4.25
C MET A 549 -2.63 21.10 5.04
N ARG A 550 -2.55 21.10 6.38
CA ARG A 550 -3.72 21.10 7.25
C ARG A 550 -4.56 22.37 7.04
N HIS A 551 -3.95 23.54 6.98
CA HIS A 551 -4.65 24.79 6.70
C HIS A 551 -5.27 24.81 5.29
N TYR A 552 -4.54 24.29 4.30
CA TYR A 552 -5.04 24.20 2.93
C TYR A 552 -6.26 23.28 2.86
N MET A 553 -6.21 22.10 3.51
CA MET A 553 -7.34 21.19 3.58
C MET A 553 -8.53 21.78 4.35
N ALA A 554 -8.29 22.44 5.49
CA ALA A 554 -9.34 23.13 6.23
C ALA A 554 -10.05 24.19 5.38
N ALA A 555 -9.28 24.95 4.59
CA ALA A 555 -9.83 25.96 3.70
C ALA A 555 -10.60 25.34 2.53
N GLN A 556 -10.17 24.21 1.97
CA GLN A 556 -10.90 23.49 0.93
C GLN A 556 -12.27 23.00 1.46
N LEU A 557 -12.29 22.40 2.65
CA LEU A 557 -13.55 22.00 3.31
C LEU A 557 -14.49 23.19 3.55
N LEU A 558 -13.92 24.35 3.91
CA LEU A 558 -14.70 25.56 4.22
C LEU A 558 -15.33 26.22 3.00
N VAL A 559 -14.63 26.20 1.85
CA VAL A 559 -15.10 26.85 0.62
C VAL A 559 -15.86 25.90 -0.30
N ALA A 560 -16.02 24.64 0.08
CA ALA A 560 -16.79 23.67 -0.66
C ALA A 560 -18.24 24.16 -0.84
N ASP A 561 -18.84 23.84 -1.96
CA ASP A 561 -20.25 24.11 -2.20
C ASP A 561 -21.10 23.23 -1.26
N GLU A 562 -22.32 23.65 -0.92
CA GLU A 562 -23.18 22.94 0.06
C GLU A 562 -23.51 21.50 -0.36
N ASP A 563 -23.53 21.25 -1.67
CA ASP A 563 -23.78 19.94 -2.28
C ASP A 563 -22.47 19.18 -2.61
N ALA A 564 -21.31 19.80 -2.42
CA ALA A 564 -20.03 19.14 -2.67
C ALA A 564 -19.74 18.12 -1.56
N ARG A 565 -19.50 16.87 -1.98
CA ARG A 565 -19.08 15.81 -1.08
C ARG A 565 -17.56 15.65 -1.18
N ILE A 566 -16.86 15.93 -0.11
CA ILE A 566 -15.41 15.77 -0.01
C ILE A 566 -15.14 14.51 0.81
N PHE A 567 -14.48 13.52 0.21
CA PHE A 567 -14.05 12.32 0.89
C PHE A 567 -12.61 12.49 1.43
N PRO A 568 -12.24 11.83 2.53
CA PRO A 568 -10.88 11.91 3.03
C PRO A 568 -9.94 10.99 2.26
N ASP A 569 -8.68 11.40 2.11
CA ASP A 569 -7.62 10.53 1.59
C ASP A 569 -7.63 9.16 2.30
N ALA A 570 -7.31 8.11 1.56
CA ALA A 570 -7.09 6.78 2.13
C ALA A 570 -5.92 6.81 3.12
N ASN A 571 -6.04 6.05 4.22
CA ASN A 571 -5.04 5.97 5.29
C ASN A 571 -5.03 4.58 5.97
N SER A 572 -5.25 3.52 5.18
CA SER A 572 -5.36 2.13 5.62
C SER A 572 -6.50 1.89 6.63
N THR A 573 -7.60 2.62 6.49
CA THR A 573 -8.83 2.42 7.25
C THR A 573 -9.96 1.91 6.35
N LEU A 574 -11.00 1.35 6.96
CA LEU A 574 -12.14 0.77 6.23
C LEU A 574 -12.87 1.84 5.42
N ARG A 575 -13.08 1.59 4.13
CA ARG A 575 -13.71 2.51 3.17
C ARG A 575 -14.64 1.79 2.20
N VAL A 576 -15.57 2.55 1.65
CA VAL A 576 -16.47 2.14 0.57
C VAL A 576 -16.23 3.01 -0.66
N GLY A 577 -16.02 2.38 -1.82
CA GLY A 577 -16.14 2.99 -3.13
C GLY A 577 -17.30 2.33 -3.88
N TYR A 578 -17.97 3.04 -4.79
CA TYR A 578 -19.11 2.49 -5.52
C TYR A 578 -19.21 3.07 -6.93
N GLY A 579 -19.95 2.39 -7.80
CA GLY A 579 -20.18 2.82 -9.16
C GLY A 579 -21.05 1.86 -9.96
N LYS A 580 -21.02 2.01 -11.28
CA LYS A 580 -21.64 1.09 -12.22
C LYS A 580 -20.59 0.36 -13.03
N VAL A 581 -20.87 -0.90 -13.34
CA VAL A 581 -20.07 -1.69 -14.28
C VAL A 581 -20.15 -1.04 -15.65
N ASN A 582 -19.01 -0.67 -16.22
CA ASN A 582 -18.94 -0.06 -17.55
C ASN A 582 -17.57 -0.27 -18.21
N GLY A 583 -17.54 -0.17 -19.52
CA GLY A 583 -16.29 -0.03 -20.29
C GLY A 583 -15.79 1.41 -20.27
N TYR A 584 -14.60 1.65 -20.86
CA TYR A 584 -14.02 2.98 -20.96
C TYR A 584 -13.13 3.14 -22.20
N GLU A 585 -12.83 4.38 -22.57
CA GLU A 585 -12.00 4.74 -23.71
C GLU A 585 -10.65 5.32 -23.21
N PRO A 586 -9.60 4.49 -23.11
CA PRO A 586 -8.31 4.94 -22.55
C PRO A 586 -7.52 5.86 -23.48
N LYS A 587 -7.83 5.85 -24.78
CA LYS A 587 -7.21 6.68 -25.82
C LYS A 587 -8.04 6.67 -27.08
N ASP A 588 -7.74 7.60 -28.00
CA ASP A 588 -8.40 7.67 -29.30
C ASP A 588 -8.36 6.33 -30.07
N GLY A 589 -9.51 5.91 -30.57
CA GLY A 589 -9.68 4.69 -31.35
C GLY A 589 -9.62 3.37 -30.55
N VAL A 590 -9.63 3.39 -29.20
CA VAL A 590 -9.61 2.20 -28.34
C VAL A 590 -10.77 2.26 -27.34
N LYS A 591 -11.61 1.23 -27.34
CA LYS A 591 -12.65 1.01 -26.34
C LYS A 591 -12.35 -0.28 -25.59
N TYR A 592 -12.25 -0.20 -24.27
CA TYR A 592 -12.19 -1.35 -23.38
C TYR A 592 -13.59 -1.72 -22.89
N LEU A 593 -13.94 -2.99 -23.02
CA LEU A 593 -15.19 -3.54 -22.51
C LEU A 593 -15.07 -3.76 -21.00
N HIS A 594 -16.21 -3.85 -20.32
CA HIS A 594 -16.26 -4.12 -18.88
C HIS A 594 -15.82 -5.54 -18.51
N GLN A 595 -15.82 -6.47 -19.49
CA GLN A 595 -15.55 -7.89 -19.31
C GLN A 595 -14.57 -8.39 -20.36
N THR A 596 -13.74 -9.36 -19.99
CA THR A 596 -12.83 -10.09 -20.89
C THR A 596 -13.07 -11.60 -20.77
N TYR A 597 -12.36 -12.41 -21.56
CA TYR A 597 -12.60 -13.84 -21.67
C TYR A 597 -11.30 -14.64 -21.64
N LEU A 598 -11.41 -15.95 -21.34
CA LEU A 598 -10.29 -16.89 -21.36
C LEU A 598 -9.55 -16.91 -22.73
N ASP A 599 -10.23 -16.51 -23.82
CA ASP A 599 -9.59 -16.27 -25.12
C ASP A 599 -8.38 -15.33 -24.97
N GLY A 600 -8.49 -14.26 -24.17
CA GLY A 600 -7.40 -13.29 -23.94
C GLY A 600 -6.23 -13.85 -23.13
N VAL A 601 -6.45 -14.84 -22.27
CA VAL A 601 -5.38 -15.61 -21.62
C VAL A 601 -4.60 -16.39 -22.68
N MET A 602 -5.32 -17.11 -23.55
CA MET A 602 -4.71 -17.93 -24.61
C MET A 602 -4.00 -17.08 -25.68
N GLU A 603 -4.45 -15.87 -25.96
CA GLU A 603 -3.75 -14.92 -26.84
C GLU A 603 -2.38 -14.50 -26.28
N LYS A 604 -2.24 -14.46 -24.97
CA LYS A 604 -1.00 -14.09 -24.27
C LYS A 604 -0.11 -15.29 -23.94
N TYR A 605 -0.64 -16.51 -24.00
CA TYR A 605 0.06 -17.72 -23.62
C TYR A 605 1.38 -17.92 -24.37
N VAL A 606 2.47 -18.11 -23.64
CA VAL A 606 3.79 -18.47 -24.15
C VAL A 606 4.31 -19.66 -23.37
N PRO A 607 4.46 -20.85 -24.00
CA PRO A 607 4.91 -22.05 -23.29
C PRO A 607 6.25 -21.88 -22.59
N GLY A 608 6.30 -22.16 -21.28
CA GLY A 608 7.49 -22.09 -20.44
C GLY A 608 7.95 -20.67 -20.10
N ASP A 609 7.20 -19.63 -20.47
CA ASP A 609 7.45 -18.27 -20.02
C ASP A 609 6.99 -18.08 -18.57
N TYR A 610 7.80 -17.42 -17.76
CA TYR A 610 7.51 -17.32 -16.33
C TYR A 610 6.34 -16.36 -16.01
N GLU A 611 5.93 -15.47 -16.92
CA GLU A 611 4.80 -14.56 -16.78
C GLU A 611 3.54 -15.04 -17.48
N PHE A 612 3.71 -15.74 -18.63
CA PHE A 612 2.61 -16.05 -19.55
C PHE A 612 2.42 -17.56 -19.78
N ASP A 613 3.03 -18.43 -18.95
CA ASP A 613 2.73 -19.85 -19.01
C ASP A 613 1.34 -20.15 -18.43
N VAL A 614 0.72 -21.23 -18.92
CA VAL A 614 -0.62 -21.66 -18.53
C VAL A 614 -0.59 -23.15 -18.22
N PRO A 615 -1.26 -23.61 -17.13
CA PRO A 615 -1.32 -25.04 -16.81
C PRO A 615 -1.97 -25.85 -17.95
N GLU A 616 -1.40 -27.02 -18.28
CA GLU A 616 -1.93 -27.92 -19.32
C GLU A 616 -3.42 -28.28 -19.13
N ARG A 617 -3.86 -28.37 -17.87
CA ARG A 617 -5.27 -28.62 -17.56
C ARG A 617 -6.18 -27.49 -18.04
N LEU A 618 -5.77 -26.22 -17.90
CA LEU A 618 -6.55 -25.08 -18.37
C LEU A 618 -6.59 -25.04 -19.89
N ILE A 619 -5.46 -25.36 -20.55
CA ILE A 619 -5.41 -25.46 -22.04
C ILE A 619 -6.39 -26.53 -22.53
N SER A 620 -6.38 -27.73 -21.90
CA SER A 620 -7.28 -28.82 -22.27
C SER A 620 -8.76 -28.45 -22.09
N LEU A 621 -9.11 -27.74 -21.02
CA LEU A 621 -10.48 -27.25 -20.76
C LEU A 621 -10.90 -26.20 -21.80
N TYR A 622 -9.99 -25.31 -22.17
CA TYR A 622 -10.23 -24.31 -23.21
C TYR A 622 -10.46 -24.93 -24.59
N GLU A 623 -9.61 -25.88 -24.99
CA GLU A 623 -9.75 -26.58 -26.27
C GLU A 623 -11.06 -27.41 -26.37
N ALA A 624 -11.42 -28.04 -25.26
CA ALA A 624 -12.68 -28.79 -25.12
C ALA A 624 -13.91 -27.88 -24.99
N LYS A 625 -13.74 -26.59 -24.71
CA LYS A 625 -14.80 -25.64 -24.30
C LYS A 625 -15.62 -26.14 -23.11
N ASP A 626 -14.96 -26.86 -22.24
CA ASP A 626 -15.55 -27.39 -21.02
C ASP A 626 -15.46 -26.38 -19.87
N TYR A 627 -16.37 -25.44 -19.88
CA TYR A 627 -16.41 -24.33 -18.92
C TYR A 627 -17.46 -24.55 -17.81
N GLY A 628 -18.11 -25.71 -17.78
CA GLY A 628 -19.15 -26.02 -16.81
C GLY A 628 -20.28 -24.98 -16.79
N PRO A 629 -20.76 -24.58 -15.59
CA PRO A 629 -21.83 -23.58 -15.45
C PRO A 629 -21.38 -22.13 -15.65
N TYR A 630 -20.06 -21.90 -15.87
CA TYR A 630 -19.49 -20.54 -15.92
C TYR A 630 -19.46 -19.95 -17.33
N ALA A 631 -19.91 -20.70 -18.35
CA ALA A 631 -19.91 -20.23 -19.73
C ALA A 631 -21.01 -19.21 -20.01
N GLU A 632 -20.65 -18.09 -20.60
CA GLU A 632 -21.57 -17.10 -21.15
C GLU A 632 -21.46 -17.09 -22.68
N ASN A 633 -22.57 -17.37 -23.39
CA ASN A 633 -22.59 -17.42 -24.85
C ASN A 633 -21.48 -18.30 -25.48
N GLY A 634 -21.08 -19.38 -24.81
CA GLY A 634 -20.03 -20.30 -25.23
C GLY A 634 -18.59 -19.81 -25.02
N LYS A 635 -18.41 -18.74 -24.27
CA LYS A 635 -17.12 -18.21 -23.82
C LYS A 635 -17.00 -18.28 -22.29
N MET A 636 -15.79 -18.36 -21.78
CA MET A 636 -15.49 -18.29 -20.36
C MET A 636 -15.13 -16.86 -20.00
N PRO A 637 -15.97 -16.11 -19.24
CA PRO A 637 -15.60 -14.80 -18.72
C PRO A 637 -14.52 -14.92 -17.64
N VAL A 638 -13.59 -13.95 -17.62
CA VAL A 638 -12.48 -13.90 -16.67
C VAL A 638 -12.16 -12.46 -16.27
#